data_92eb77aced96b84237ac9c5aef81310e
#
_entry.id   92eb77aced96b84237ac9c5aef81310e
#
_cell.length_a   1.000
_cell.length_b   1.000
_cell.length_c   1.000
_cell.angle_alpha   90.00
_cell.angle_beta   90.00
_cell.angle_gamma   90.00
#
_symmetry.space_group_name_H-M   'P 1'
#
loop_
_entity.id
_entity.type
_entity.pdbx_description
1 polymer ?
#
loop_
_entity_poly.entity_id
_entity_poly.type
_entity_poly.pdbx_seq_one_letter_code
_entity_poly.pdbx_strand_id
1 'polypeptide(L)'
;MPPLPPPNPYIAGAAVGGERGFFGREDTLSKVGQTLRHLEDKTIVLYGQRRIGKTSILLQLQRRLPAQDYFPIYFDLMDKARLPIGKVLYELAVTIADGVGLPHLSRADFEEDPEAFFHHTFLPAVYRKLRKGQSLVLLLDEFDVLDLAGEPDLPETAAARTFCPYLRRLLTPSSRLLAPKPPLAFVFVVGRRMEELSGESLPTFKAAPRLSVSVLPPEKARALVLLGEREGTLRYEESAVARILALTRGHPYLTQLTCQLLFDRAFEPSPKGVPLVTAEDVEAAAPAVLEMGGNALQWIWDGLPPAERIIFSAIASRAQEGAVFCEDDISAVLEGAGIRILVEELNLAPKTLVNWQMLEEVDGGYRFFIELMRRWVAEHWPLDRVKDELDRLVPWADNLYQTAQGFYRQGNNEQAITQLRHALEANPNHLKARLLLGTILREEGQLVEAAAQFEEACRLDEREGRFELLRTLLKLGESLETTGNEDDEDAALMAYDRMLRISPNEGAAQQKRSAIWIRRGEAALKQDELEKALRAFQEANDLARVEEVHQKIRKRELAVQVQAADRRESEENWEAAIAVYEAIIQEYPDESEPQARLERATSQARMAQLYNEALGALETGNVEVARSKLAMVIAQEPGYKEAARYLLQALTGVNAVELRQQLIKEHEENLAARGQIESLQASLAEAQKKCQELEDQIAALQPVEAGPPLPFWLKLALLIVGLLTGAAVYIIFFYVWLILAVFLVTIFKIPTSDLTMPVFAIVGWVGWIFPAFRAGAQMAQKTSTWMSKFIERRHEQA
;
A
#
# COMPACT_ATOMS: atom_id res chain seq x y z
N MET A 1 26.64 -59.76 0.79
CA MET A 1 26.33 -58.37 1.02
C MET A 1 26.75 -57.63 -0.23
N PRO A 2 25.96 -56.70 -0.75
CA PRO A 2 26.44 -55.82 -1.82
C PRO A 2 27.68 -55.08 -1.30
N PRO A 3 28.68 -54.78 -2.16
CA PRO A 3 29.85 -54.01 -1.73
C PRO A 3 29.40 -52.65 -1.20
N LEU A 4 29.98 -52.25 -0.04
CA LEU A 4 29.71 -50.92 0.51
C LEU A 4 30.05 -49.87 -0.52
N PRO A 5 29.24 -48.81 -0.66
CA PRO A 5 29.55 -47.71 -1.54
C PRO A 5 30.89 -47.08 -1.14
N PRO A 6 31.63 -46.53 -2.11
CA PRO A 6 32.85 -45.78 -1.81
C PRO A 6 32.53 -44.61 -0.86
N PRO A 7 33.52 -44.14 -0.07
CA PRO A 7 33.28 -42.98 0.81
C PRO A 7 32.97 -41.78 -0.05
N ASN A 8 31.91 -41.04 0.38
CA ASN A 8 31.51 -39.81 -0.32
C ASN A 8 32.65 -38.77 -0.26
N PRO A 9 33.16 -38.29 -1.38
CA PRO A 9 34.24 -37.31 -1.40
C PRO A 9 33.85 -35.89 -1.00
N TYR A 10 32.58 -35.59 -1.01
CA TYR A 10 32.06 -34.25 -0.74
C TYR A 10 31.77 -34.08 0.76
N ILE A 11 32.10 -32.90 1.27
CA ILE A 11 31.97 -32.57 2.70
C ILE A 11 31.04 -31.38 2.84
N ALA A 12 29.76 -31.65 3.11
CA ALA A 12 28.79 -30.61 3.45
C ALA A 12 28.60 -30.53 4.97
N GLY A 13 28.47 -29.32 5.48
CA GLY A 13 28.15 -29.08 6.88
C GLY A 13 29.32 -28.94 7.85
N ALA A 14 30.46 -29.52 7.58
CA ALA A 14 31.68 -29.38 8.37
C ALA A 14 32.70 -28.44 7.69
N ALA A 15 33.52 -27.77 8.51
CA ALA A 15 34.62 -26.99 8.00
C ALA A 15 35.70 -27.89 7.40
N VAL A 16 36.19 -27.58 6.21
CA VAL A 16 37.21 -28.36 5.50
C VAL A 16 38.59 -28.02 6.06
N GLY A 17 38.98 -28.74 7.08
CA GLY A 17 40.31 -28.59 7.71
C GLY A 17 41.42 -29.31 6.94
N GLY A 18 41.13 -30.34 6.09
CA GLY A 18 42.08 -31.07 5.28
C GLY A 18 42.34 -30.43 3.91
N GLU A 19 43.27 -31.04 3.12
CA GLU A 19 43.51 -30.63 1.74
C GLU A 19 42.40 -31.13 0.81
N ARG A 20 41.83 -32.28 1.14
CA ARG A 20 40.71 -32.86 0.39
C ARG A 20 39.46 -32.00 0.53
N GLY A 21 38.89 -31.56 -0.55
CA GLY A 21 37.68 -30.73 -0.54
C GLY A 21 37.91 -29.23 -0.35
N PHE A 22 39.14 -28.75 -0.14
CA PHE A 22 39.47 -27.33 -0.04
C PHE A 22 39.91 -26.78 -1.40
N PHE A 23 39.14 -25.82 -1.94
CA PHE A 23 39.36 -25.28 -3.27
C PHE A 23 39.30 -23.74 -3.27
N GLY A 24 40.10 -23.12 -4.13
CA GLY A 24 39.92 -21.74 -4.59
C GLY A 24 40.14 -20.65 -3.53
N ARG A 25 40.92 -20.91 -2.50
CA ARG A 25 41.23 -19.95 -1.43
C ARG A 25 42.72 -19.65 -1.32
N GLU A 26 43.53 -20.09 -2.28
CA GLU A 26 44.96 -19.91 -2.30
C GLU A 26 45.34 -18.42 -2.26
N ASP A 27 44.58 -17.58 -3.00
CA ASP A 27 44.79 -16.11 -3.02
C ASP A 27 44.51 -15.48 -1.67
N THR A 28 43.44 -15.90 -1.01
CA THR A 28 43.06 -15.40 0.33
C THR A 28 44.13 -15.80 1.35
N LEU A 29 44.56 -17.06 1.35
CA LEU A 29 45.63 -17.53 2.22
C LEU A 29 46.92 -16.77 1.97
N SER A 30 47.29 -16.54 0.72
CA SER A 30 48.45 -15.78 0.33
C SER A 30 48.38 -14.33 0.82
N LYS A 31 47.26 -13.66 0.63
CA LYS A 31 47.04 -12.28 1.10
C LYS A 31 47.12 -12.20 2.60
N VAL A 32 46.50 -13.12 3.34
CA VAL A 32 46.62 -13.17 4.80
C VAL A 32 48.07 -13.35 5.21
N GLY A 33 48.80 -14.31 4.59
CA GLY A 33 50.21 -14.53 4.88
C GLY A 33 51.11 -13.31 4.57
N GLN A 34 50.86 -12.60 3.47
CA GLN A 34 51.56 -11.34 3.13
C GLN A 34 51.27 -10.25 4.13
N THR A 35 49.99 -10.08 4.48
CA THR A 35 49.56 -9.08 5.46
C THR A 35 50.19 -9.30 6.83
N LEU A 36 50.24 -10.53 7.33
CA LEU A 36 50.88 -10.88 8.57
C LEU A 36 52.41 -10.59 8.58
N ARG A 37 53.07 -10.60 7.41
CA ARG A 37 54.50 -10.26 7.28
C ARG A 37 54.80 -8.78 7.29
N HIS A 38 53.89 -7.97 6.71
CA HIS A 38 54.16 -6.58 6.39
C HIS A 38 53.50 -5.55 7.31
N LEU A 39 52.49 -5.95 8.10
CA LEU A 39 51.78 -5.03 8.96
C LEU A 39 52.51 -4.79 10.28
N GLU A 40 52.52 -3.53 10.65
CA GLU A 40 52.93 -3.13 11.99
C GLU A 40 51.93 -3.60 13.06
N ASP A 41 50.66 -3.48 12.76
CA ASP A 41 49.55 -3.97 13.58
C ASP A 41 48.97 -5.22 12.90
N LYS A 42 49.49 -6.38 13.28
CA LYS A 42 49.20 -7.69 12.68
C LYS A 42 47.73 -8.16 12.88
N THR A 43 46.80 -7.34 12.47
CA THR A 43 45.38 -7.59 12.62
C THR A 43 44.69 -7.64 11.23
N ILE A 44 43.90 -8.68 10.96
CA ILE A 44 43.21 -8.89 9.70
C ILE A 44 41.80 -9.27 10.00
N VAL A 45 40.84 -8.82 9.18
CA VAL A 45 39.45 -9.22 9.25
C VAL A 45 39.04 -9.94 7.98
N LEU A 46 38.58 -11.18 8.10
CA LEU A 46 37.93 -11.95 7.05
C LEU A 46 36.42 -11.80 7.22
N TYR A 47 35.74 -11.28 6.22
CA TYR A 47 34.29 -11.08 6.28
C TYR A 47 33.60 -11.70 5.07
N GLY A 48 32.34 -12.04 5.20
CA GLY A 48 31.54 -12.64 4.14
C GLY A 48 30.39 -13.44 4.69
N GLN A 49 29.56 -13.96 3.79
CA GLN A 49 28.38 -14.72 4.17
C GLN A 49 28.69 -15.91 5.08
N ARG A 50 27.71 -16.33 5.87
CA ARG A 50 27.82 -17.60 6.61
C ARG A 50 27.92 -18.76 5.61
N ARG A 51 28.61 -19.82 6.01
CA ARG A 51 28.86 -21.02 5.16
C ARG A 51 29.69 -20.78 3.89
N ILE A 52 30.29 -19.58 3.70
CA ILE A 52 31.15 -19.28 2.55
C ILE A 52 32.56 -19.89 2.69
N GLY A 53 32.86 -20.56 3.80
CA GLY A 53 34.13 -21.25 4.03
C GLY A 53 35.16 -20.46 4.81
N LYS A 54 34.76 -19.45 5.60
CA LYS A 54 35.68 -18.65 6.46
C LYS A 54 36.42 -19.49 7.49
N THR A 55 35.69 -20.34 8.26
CA THR A 55 36.25 -21.31 9.19
C THR A 55 37.26 -22.24 8.53
N SER A 56 36.96 -22.74 7.32
CA SER A 56 37.88 -23.56 6.54
C SER A 56 39.21 -22.83 6.22
N ILE A 57 39.13 -21.51 5.93
CA ILE A 57 40.31 -20.68 5.75
C ILE A 57 41.11 -20.62 7.03
N LEU A 58 40.48 -20.39 8.21
CA LEU A 58 41.22 -20.37 9.50
C LEU A 58 41.90 -21.68 9.79
N LEU A 59 41.21 -22.84 9.56
CA LEU A 59 41.82 -24.15 9.76
C LEU A 59 42.98 -24.42 8.80
N GLN A 60 42.90 -23.91 7.56
CA GLN A 60 44.01 -23.97 6.62
C GLN A 60 45.16 -23.03 7.00
N LEU A 61 44.89 -21.83 7.53
CA LEU A 61 45.89 -20.95 8.07
C LEU A 61 46.62 -21.62 9.26
N GLN A 62 45.89 -22.26 10.15
CA GLN A 62 46.45 -22.98 11.27
C GLN A 62 47.48 -24.06 10.82
N ARG A 63 47.22 -24.69 9.66
CA ARG A 63 48.14 -25.73 9.13
C ARG A 63 49.23 -25.22 8.26
N ARG A 64 48.96 -24.19 7.46
CA ARG A 64 49.87 -23.73 6.37
C ARG A 64 50.75 -22.54 6.72
N LEU A 65 50.45 -21.82 7.80
CA LEU A 65 51.35 -20.72 8.23
C LEU A 65 52.70 -21.32 8.60
N PRO A 66 53.82 -20.70 8.13
CA PRO A 66 55.17 -21.22 8.44
C PRO A 66 55.39 -21.33 9.95
N ALA A 67 55.60 -22.53 10.44
CA ALA A 67 55.77 -22.80 11.89
C ALA A 67 57.02 -22.18 12.48
N GLN A 68 57.97 -21.74 11.68
CA GLN A 68 59.11 -20.98 12.09
C GLN A 68 58.80 -19.52 12.48
N ASP A 69 57.77 -18.93 11.79
CA ASP A 69 57.42 -17.52 11.93
C ASP A 69 56.17 -17.32 12.76
N TYR A 70 55.26 -18.31 12.77
CA TYR A 70 53.93 -18.17 13.37
C TYR A 70 53.56 -19.37 14.23
N PHE A 71 52.82 -19.09 15.30
CA PHE A 71 52.15 -20.08 16.12
C PHE A 71 50.64 -19.81 16.11
N PRO A 72 49.89 -20.37 15.14
CA PRO A 72 48.47 -20.11 15.00
C PRO A 72 47.63 -20.95 16.00
N ILE A 73 46.71 -20.28 16.67
CA ILE A 73 45.72 -20.86 17.58
C ILE A 73 44.31 -20.50 17.06
N TYR A 74 43.55 -21.52 16.77
CA TYR A 74 42.12 -21.38 16.42
C TYR A 74 41.28 -21.33 17.69
N PHE A 75 40.34 -20.37 17.75
CA PHE A 75 39.40 -20.24 18.85
C PHE A 75 38.02 -19.80 18.32
N ASP A 76 37.01 -20.56 18.66
CA ASP A 76 35.63 -20.32 18.28
C ASP A 76 34.91 -19.53 19.36
N LEU A 77 34.25 -18.42 18.95
CA LEU A 77 33.48 -17.53 19.82
C LEU A 77 31.96 -17.81 19.79
N MET A 78 31.50 -18.78 19.03
CA MET A 78 30.08 -19.02 18.79
C MET A 78 29.33 -19.02 20.10
N ASP A 79 29.26 -19.62 21.02
CA ASP A 79 28.41 -19.60 22.21
C ASP A 79 28.96 -18.77 23.39
N LYS A 80 29.84 -17.82 23.14
CA LYS A 80 30.58 -17.14 24.20
C LYS A 80 30.08 -15.75 24.55
N ALA A 81 29.19 -15.16 23.76
CA ALA A 81 28.73 -13.78 23.94
C ALA A 81 28.16 -13.47 25.34
N ARG A 82 27.38 -14.39 25.89
CA ARG A 82 26.72 -14.24 27.21
C ARG A 82 27.58 -14.73 28.37
N LEU A 83 28.72 -15.38 28.10
CA LEU A 83 29.61 -15.85 29.14
C LEU A 83 30.40 -14.68 29.76
N PRO A 84 30.75 -14.73 31.07
CA PRO A 84 31.65 -13.78 31.67
C PRO A 84 33.00 -13.76 30.92
N ILE A 85 33.60 -12.58 30.74
CA ILE A 85 34.90 -12.43 30.05
C ILE A 85 35.98 -13.30 30.68
N GLY A 86 36.03 -13.44 32.02
CA GLY A 86 36.97 -14.30 32.70
C GLY A 86 36.93 -15.75 32.25
N LYS A 87 35.71 -16.26 32.00
CA LYS A 87 35.55 -17.60 31.45
C LYS A 87 36.03 -17.72 30.01
N VAL A 88 35.74 -16.74 29.18
CA VAL A 88 36.18 -16.72 27.78
C VAL A 88 37.72 -16.61 27.68
N LEU A 89 38.33 -15.73 28.48
CA LEU A 89 39.78 -15.59 28.52
C LEU A 89 40.44 -16.84 29.09
N TYR A 90 39.85 -17.51 30.08
CA TYR A 90 40.33 -18.79 30.60
C TYR A 90 40.35 -19.86 29.51
N GLU A 91 39.22 -20.06 28.80
CA GLU A 91 39.11 -21.05 27.71
C GLU A 91 40.14 -20.76 26.59
N LEU A 92 40.28 -19.48 26.19
CA LEU A 92 41.29 -19.06 25.23
C LEU A 92 42.69 -19.37 25.74
N ALA A 93 42.97 -19.04 27.01
CA ALA A 93 44.29 -19.26 27.64
C ALA A 93 44.61 -20.78 27.72
N VAL A 94 43.65 -21.63 28.06
CA VAL A 94 43.83 -23.10 28.05
C VAL A 94 44.16 -23.56 26.63
N THR A 95 43.42 -23.13 25.64
CA THR A 95 43.67 -23.49 24.21
C THR A 95 45.09 -23.08 23.78
N ILE A 96 45.55 -21.90 24.18
CA ILE A 96 46.91 -21.41 23.89
C ILE A 96 47.95 -22.26 24.69
N ALA A 97 47.70 -22.49 25.98
CA ALA A 97 48.64 -23.19 26.88
C ALA A 97 48.88 -24.63 26.39
N ASP A 98 47.81 -25.35 26.03
CA ASP A 98 47.89 -26.69 25.45
C ASP A 98 48.73 -26.71 24.18
N GLY A 99 48.52 -25.70 23.30
CA GLY A 99 49.27 -25.60 22.06
C GLY A 99 50.79 -25.33 22.28
N VAL A 100 51.15 -24.44 23.20
CA VAL A 100 52.55 -24.11 23.46
C VAL A 100 53.25 -24.97 24.53
N GLY A 101 52.48 -25.92 25.13
CA GLY A 101 53.01 -26.79 26.17
C GLY A 101 53.29 -26.06 27.48
N LEU A 102 52.40 -25.17 27.91
CA LEU A 102 52.44 -24.57 29.26
C LEU A 102 51.70 -25.49 30.26
N PRO A 103 52.02 -25.39 31.55
CA PRO A 103 51.33 -26.15 32.58
C PRO A 103 49.85 -25.72 32.67
N HIS A 104 49.01 -26.60 33.25
CA HIS A 104 47.59 -26.34 33.47
C HIS A 104 47.38 -25.04 34.22
N LEU A 105 46.45 -24.23 33.73
CA LEU A 105 46.01 -22.99 34.31
C LEU A 105 44.90 -23.23 35.34
N SER A 106 44.92 -22.49 36.45
CA SER A 106 43.80 -22.49 37.39
C SER A 106 42.72 -21.52 36.92
N ARG A 107 41.49 -21.94 37.04
CA ARG A 107 40.34 -21.07 36.78
C ARG A 107 40.32 -19.89 37.76
N ALA A 108 40.79 -20.09 38.99
CA ALA A 108 40.88 -19.06 40.03
C ALA A 108 41.73 -17.84 39.58
N ASP A 109 42.74 -18.08 38.73
CA ASP A 109 43.58 -16.99 38.19
C ASP A 109 42.81 -15.98 37.31
N PHE A 110 41.63 -16.38 36.86
CA PHE A 110 40.76 -15.55 35.99
C PHE A 110 39.50 -15.03 36.71
N GLU A 111 39.41 -15.12 38.05
CA GLU A 111 38.21 -14.70 38.79
C GLU A 111 38.29 -13.25 39.25
N GLU A 112 39.44 -12.74 39.69
CA GLU A 112 39.55 -11.41 40.28
C GLU A 112 39.77 -10.32 39.21
N ASP A 113 40.79 -10.44 38.37
CA ASP A 113 41.05 -9.57 37.23
C ASP A 113 41.55 -10.38 36.03
N PRO A 114 40.60 -10.96 35.27
CA PRO A 114 40.94 -11.86 34.17
C PRO A 114 41.72 -11.17 33.05
N GLU A 115 41.46 -9.88 32.80
CA GLU A 115 42.13 -9.13 31.74
C GLU A 115 43.57 -8.84 32.09
N ALA A 116 43.84 -8.37 33.32
CA ALA A 116 45.20 -8.11 33.80
C ALA A 116 46.02 -9.40 33.88
N PHE A 117 45.46 -10.50 34.40
CA PHE A 117 46.15 -11.79 34.43
C PHE A 117 46.49 -12.27 33.01
N PHE A 118 45.55 -12.24 32.08
CA PHE A 118 45.76 -12.69 30.70
C PHE A 118 46.84 -11.83 30.01
N HIS A 119 46.78 -10.50 30.17
CA HIS A 119 47.70 -9.57 29.52
C HIS A 119 49.09 -9.55 30.14
N HIS A 120 49.20 -9.44 31.47
CA HIS A 120 50.46 -9.17 32.15
C HIS A 120 51.17 -10.41 32.69
N THR A 121 50.45 -11.52 32.88
CA THR A 121 51.02 -12.75 33.43
C THR A 121 51.06 -13.85 32.37
N PHE A 122 49.92 -14.17 31.77
CA PHE A 122 49.80 -15.32 30.88
C PHE A 122 50.51 -15.09 29.52
N LEU A 123 50.16 -14.02 28.77
CA LEU A 123 50.78 -13.75 27.47
C LEU A 123 52.33 -13.65 27.53
N PRO A 124 52.92 -12.95 28.49
CA PRO A 124 54.39 -12.98 28.63
C PRO A 124 54.97 -14.37 28.86
N ALA A 125 54.26 -15.26 29.57
CA ALA A 125 54.67 -16.66 29.74
C ALA A 125 54.63 -17.41 28.40
N VAL A 126 53.59 -17.19 27.61
CA VAL A 126 53.45 -17.72 26.23
C VAL A 126 54.61 -17.24 25.36
N TYR A 127 54.91 -15.89 25.34
CA TYR A 127 55.98 -15.31 24.50
C TYR A 127 57.37 -15.89 24.82
N ARG A 128 57.61 -16.26 26.07
CA ARG A 128 58.89 -16.93 26.47
C ARG A 128 58.98 -18.36 25.90
N LYS A 129 57.84 -18.99 25.59
CA LYS A 129 57.80 -20.35 24.98
C LYS A 129 57.94 -20.32 23.47
N LEU A 130 57.54 -19.24 22.82
CA LEU A 130 57.69 -19.07 21.38
C LEU A 130 59.15 -19.01 20.95
N ARG A 131 59.45 -19.46 19.74
CA ARG A 131 60.79 -19.33 19.14
C ARG A 131 61.11 -17.86 18.89
N LYS A 132 62.40 -17.54 18.88
CA LYS A 132 62.84 -16.20 18.58
C LYS A 132 62.37 -15.76 17.20
N GLY A 133 61.59 -14.66 17.12
CA GLY A 133 61.01 -14.15 15.91
C GLY A 133 59.63 -14.72 15.56
N GLN A 134 59.15 -15.77 16.26
CA GLN A 134 57.85 -16.37 16.07
C GLN A 134 56.76 -15.51 16.73
N SER A 135 55.62 -15.36 16.05
CA SER A 135 54.44 -14.64 16.55
C SER A 135 53.30 -15.59 16.86
N LEU A 136 52.62 -15.38 17.98
CA LEU A 136 51.35 -16.00 18.29
C LEU A 136 50.28 -15.39 17.34
N VAL A 137 49.53 -16.23 16.64
CA VAL A 137 48.44 -15.79 15.75
C VAL A 137 47.13 -16.33 16.29
N LEU A 138 46.26 -15.47 16.79
CA LEU A 138 44.95 -15.83 17.27
C LEU A 138 43.95 -15.77 16.07
N LEU A 139 43.40 -16.93 15.71
CA LEU A 139 42.43 -17.14 14.68
C LEU A 139 41.05 -17.19 15.35
N LEU A 140 40.36 -16.03 15.43
CA LEU A 140 39.09 -15.89 16.16
C LEU A 140 37.94 -15.99 15.20
N ASP A 141 37.20 -17.08 15.34
CA ASP A 141 36.01 -17.37 14.48
C ASP A 141 34.73 -16.82 15.09
N GLU A 142 33.73 -16.54 14.25
CA GLU A 142 32.39 -16.06 14.59
C GLU A 142 32.42 -14.86 15.55
N PHE A 143 33.30 -13.89 15.28
CA PHE A 143 33.52 -12.72 16.16
C PHE A 143 32.25 -11.85 16.28
N ASP A 144 31.43 -11.80 15.26
CA ASP A 144 30.18 -11.00 15.21
C ASP A 144 29.12 -11.46 16.22
N VAL A 145 29.24 -12.65 16.83
CA VAL A 145 28.37 -13.06 17.95
C VAL A 145 28.53 -12.16 19.17
N LEU A 146 29.69 -11.49 19.32
CA LEU A 146 29.95 -10.55 20.40
C LEU A 146 29.32 -9.17 20.17
N ASP A 147 28.74 -8.91 19.00
CA ASP A 147 28.13 -7.63 18.63
C ASP A 147 26.65 -7.58 19.01
N LEU A 148 26.34 -7.80 20.26
CA LEU A 148 25.00 -7.75 20.84
C LEU A 148 24.67 -6.33 21.36
N ALA A 149 25.03 -5.29 20.61
CA ALA A 149 24.73 -3.91 20.99
C ALA A 149 23.24 -3.69 21.13
N GLY A 150 22.77 -3.42 22.34
CA GLY A 150 21.39 -3.05 22.61
C GLY A 150 20.51 -4.15 23.25
N GLU A 151 21.02 -5.33 23.53
CA GLU A 151 20.27 -6.29 24.34
C GLU A 151 20.21 -5.82 25.82
N PRO A 152 19.04 -5.44 26.35
CA PRO A 152 18.90 -4.88 27.70
C PRO A 152 19.27 -5.87 28.81
N ASP A 153 19.05 -7.17 28.56
CA ASP A 153 19.21 -8.24 29.56
C ASP A 153 20.60 -8.88 29.60
N LEU A 154 21.60 -8.26 28.96
CA LEU A 154 22.94 -8.79 28.92
C LEU A 154 23.68 -8.44 30.22
N PRO A 155 24.29 -9.42 30.95
CA PRO A 155 25.09 -9.14 32.13
C PRO A 155 26.23 -8.16 31.87
N GLU A 156 26.55 -7.30 32.81
CA GLU A 156 27.69 -6.35 32.68
C GLU A 156 29.01 -7.06 32.43
N THR A 157 29.23 -8.22 32.99
CA THR A 157 30.43 -9.06 32.84
C THR A 157 30.46 -9.87 31.56
N ALA A 158 29.40 -9.86 30.75
CA ALA A 158 29.30 -10.66 29.53
C ALA A 158 30.38 -10.28 28.53
N ALA A 159 30.95 -11.27 27.84
CA ALA A 159 31.99 -11.07 26.83
C ALA A 159 31.54 -10.10 25.71
N ALA A 160 30.27 -10.13 25.31
CA ALA A 160 29.72 -9.20 24.32
C ALA A 160 29.88 -7.72 24.71
N ARG A 161 29.91 -7.37 26.04
CA ARG A 161 30.09 -6.00 26.49
C ARG A 161 31.56 -5.66 26.74
N THR A 162 32.36 -6.63 27.14
CA THR A 162 33.70 -6.39 27.72
C THR A 162 34.85 -6.79 26.81
N PHE A 163 34.61 -7.77 25.89
CA PHE A 163 35.70 -8.33 25.08
C PHE A 163 36.21 -7.35 24.03
N CYS A 164 35.38 -6.59 23.36
CA CYS A 164 35.82 -5.58 22.40
C CYS A 164 36.60 -4.42 23.04
N PRO A 165 36.17 -3.84 24.18
CA PRO A 165 36.98 -2.88 24.94
C PRO A 165 38.33 -3.49 25.39
N TYR A 166 38.36 -4.72 25.83
CA TYR A 166 39.59 -5.42 26.21
C TYR A 166 40.53 -5.59 25.02
N LEU A 167 40.04 -6.12 23.88
CA LEU A 167 40.84 -6.24 22.65
C LEU A 167 41.41 -4.90 22.19
N ARG A 168 40.64 -3.83 22.30
CA ARG A 168 41.09 -2.48 21.96
C ARG A 168 42.26 -2.06 22.79
N ARG A 169 42.24 -2.32 24.10
CA ARG A 169 43.39 -2.09 25.00
C ARG A 169 44.59 -2.97 24.62
N LEU A 170 44.35 -4.22 24.26
CA LEU A 170 45.38 -5.16 23.84
C LEU A 170 46.04 -4.77 22.51
N LEU A 171 45.26 -4.23 21.56
CA LEU A 171 45.71 -3.80 20.24
C LEU A 171 46.33 -2.40 20.24
N THR A 172 46.00 -1.55 21.24
CA THR A 172 46.55 -0.19 21.36
C THR A 172 47.86 -0.21 22.13
N PRO A 173 49.00 0.13 21.52
CA PRO A 173 50.26 0.15 22.24
C PRO A 173 50.25 1.21 23.35
N SER A 174 50.29 0.78 24.59
CA SER A 174 50.46 1.67 25.76
C SER A 174 51.89 2.22 25.80
N SER A 175 52.17 3.26 25.08
CA SER A 175 53.47 3.96 24.92
C SER A 175 54.36 3.44 23.76
N ARG A 176 54.38 4.23 22.70
CA ARG A 176 55.12 4.00 21.44
C ARG A 176 56.64 4.14 21.56
N LEU A 177 57.24 4.29 22.73
CA LEU A 177 58.63 4.76 22.82
C LEU A 177 59.65 3.78 23.38
N LEU A 178 59.33 2.67 24.06
CA LEU A 178 60.39 1.92 24.77
C LEU A 178 60.20 0.39 24.86
N ALA A 179 59.20 -0.28 24.27
CA ALA A 179 59.12 -1.73 24.32
C ALA A 179 59.00 -2.34 22.93
N PRO A 180 59.63 -3.46 22.60
CA PRO A 180 59.34 -4.20 21.37
C PRO A 180 57.88 -4.64 21.36
N LYS A 181 57.22 -4.44 20.19
CA LYS A 181 55.84 -4.89 20.02
C LYS A 181 55.69 -6.38 20.37
N PRO A 182 54.66 -6.76 21.12
CA PRO A 182 54.47 -8.16 21.44
C PRO A 182 54.33 -9.00 20.16
N PRO A 183 54.84 -10.23 20.11
CA PRO A 183 54.73 -11.11 18.95
C PRO A 183 53.33 -11.72 18.87
N LEU A 184 52.33 -10.86 18.70
CA LEU A 184 50.88 -11.21 18.67
C LEU A 184 50.26 -10.70 17.40
N ALA A 185 49.47 -11.53 16.76
CA ALA A 185 48.69 -11.21 15.57
C ALA A 185 47.27 -11.78 15.69
N PHE A 186 46.32 -11.19 14.97
CA PHE A 186 44.94 -11.56 14.99
C PHE A 186 44.37 -11.74 13.57
N VAL A 187 43.61 -12.79 13.38
CA VAL A 187 42.74 -12.96 12.22
C VAL A 187 41.34 -13.15 12.76
N PHE A 188 40.50 -12.16 12.54
CA PHE A 188 39.08 -12.19 12.93
C PHE A 188 38.24 -12.67 11.77
N VAL A 189 37.24 -13.47 12.09
CA VAL A 189 36.19 -13.88 11.13
C VAL A 189 34.88 -13.23 11.56
N VAL A 190 34.23 -12.55 10.63
CA VAL A 190 32.95 -11.87 10.82
C VAL A 190 31.96 -12.37 9.77
N GLY A 191 30.78 -12.79 10.20
CA GLY A 191 29.67 -13.27 9.34
C GLY A 191 28.88 -12.12 8.73
N ARG A 192 29.09 -10.88 9.20
CA ARG A 192 28.43 -9.66 8.77
C ARG A 192 29.42 -8.73 8.06
N ARG A 193 28.90 -7.64 7.52
CA ARG A 193 29.74 -6.54 7.06
C ARG A 193 30.24 -5.72 8.23
N MET A 194 31.39 -5.11 8.01
CA MET A 194 32.00 -4.25 9.02
C MET A 194 31.13 -3.02 9.33
N GLU A 195 30.36 -2.53 8.34
CA GLU A 195 29.47 -1.38 8.48
C GLU A 195 28.23 -1.69 9.33
N GLU A 196 27.91 -2.97 9.48
CA GLU A 196 26.76 -3.47 10.27
C GLU A 196 27.14 -3.80 11.71
N LEU A 197 28.45 -3.75 12.03
CA LEU A 197 28.90 -3.90 13.40
C LEU A 197 28.57 -2.65 14.21
N SER A 198 28.22 -2.85 15.47
CA SER A 198 27.89 -1.75 16.39
C SER A 198 29.03 -0.75 16.55
N GLY A 199 28.68 0.46 17.00
CA GLY A 199 29.67 1.50 17.32
C GLY A 199 30.71 1.07 18.35
N GLU A 200 30.51 0.00 19.12
CA GLU A 200 31.48 -0.55 20.07
C GLU A 200 32.49 -1.48 19.40
N SER A 201 32.10 -2.28 18.43
CA SER A 201 32.93 -3.23 17.70
C SER A 201 33.74 -2.58 16.58
N LEU A 202 33.10 -1.66 15.84
CA LEU A 202 33.69 -1.02 14.67
C LEU A 202 35.05 -0.32 14.91
N PRO A 203 35.26 0.44 15.97
CA PRO A 203 36.55 1.08 16.24
C PRO A 203 37.70 0.11 16.41
N THR A 204 37.46 -1.11 16.88
CA THR A 204 38.46 -2.17 17.06
C THR A 204 39.10 -2.57 15.72
N PHE A 205 38.32 -2.48 14.62
CA PHE A 205 38.76 -2.90 13.28
C PHE A 205 39.01 -1.76 12.30
N LYS A 206 38.96 -0.50 12.76
CA LYS A 206 38.99 0.68 11.86
C LYS A 206 40.25 0.74 10.99
N ALA A 207 41.41 0.30 11.51
CA ALA A 207 42.65 0.28 10.80
C ALA A 207 43.07 -1.09 10.24
N ALA A 208 42.31 -2.17 10.54
CA ALA A 208 42.64 -3.51 10.12
C ALA A 208 42.31 -3.72 8.62
N PRO A 209 43.20 -4.33 7.83
CA PRO A 209 42.91 -4.79 6.48
C PRO A 209 41.72 -5.74 6.47
N ARG A 210 40.79 -5.51 5.53
CA ARG A 210 39.55 -6.26 5.37
C ARG A 210 39.64 -7.11 4.11
N LEU A 211 39.43 -8.39 4.23
CA LEU A 211 39.45 -9.34 3.13
C LEU A 211 38.08 -9.96 2.98
N SER A 212 37.41 -9.69 1.86
CA SER A 212 36.12 -10.32 1.53
C SER A 212 36.33 -11.77 1.12
N VAL A 213 35.55 -12.65 1.70
CA VAL A 213 35.45 -14.06 1.32
C VAL A 213 34.14 -14.25 0.57
N SER A 214 34.23 -14.47 -0.73
CA SER A 214 33.09 -14.64 -1.65
C SER A 214 32.93 -16.10 -2.10
N VAL A 215 32.05 -16.34 -3.06
CA VAL A 215 31.91 -17.65 -3.74
C VAL A 215 33.21 -18.08 -4.39
N LEU A 216 33.33 -19.36 -4.71
CA LEU A 216 34.50 -19.87 -5.42
C LEU A 216 34.59 -19.31 -6.85
N PRO A 217 35.77 -19.01 -7.35
CA PRO A 217 35.97 -18.71 -8.76
C PRO A 217 35.42 -19.85 -9.63
N PRO A 218 34.86 -19.58 -10.81
CA PRO A 218 34.16 -20.58 -11.65
C PRO A 218 34.98 -21.84 -11.90
N GLU A 219 36.27 -21.69 -12.19
CA GLU A 219 37.20 -22.83 -12.43
C GLU A 219 37.39 -23.69 -11.18
N LYS A 220 37.46 -23.06 -10.02
CA LYS A 220 37.62 -23.74 -8.72
C LYS A 220 36.31 -24.39 -8.25
N ALA A 221 35.18 -23.75 -8.49
CA ALA A 221 33.87 -24.35 -8.26
C ALA A 221 33.65 -25.58 -9.14
N ARG A 222 34.05 -25.50 -10.43
CA ARG A 222 34.05 -26.63 -11.33
C ARG A 222 34.98 -27.76 -10.85
N ALA A 223 36.19 -27.42 -10.39
CA ALA A 223 37.11 -28.42 -9.84
C ALA A 223 36.56 -29.11 -8.58
N LEU A 224 35.78 -28.39 -7.77
CA LEU A 224 35.06 -28.95 -6.62
C LEU A 224 33.98 -29.95 -7.10
N VAL A 225 33.14 -29.59 -8.08
CA VAL A 225 32.11 -30.48 -8.64
C VAL A 225 32.75 -31.77 -9.16
N LEU A 226 33.86 -31.65 -9.89
CA LEU A 226 34.56 -32.77 -10.49
C LEU A 226 35.45 -33.60 -9.50
N LEU A 227 35.34 -33.31 -8.18
CA LEU A 227 36.10 -34.07 -7.18
C LEU A 227 35.78 -35.57 -7.21
N GLY A 228 34.48 -35.93 -7.35
CA GLY A 228 34.04 -37.33 -7.49
C GLY A 228 34.63 -38.01 -8.75
N GLU A 229 34.77 -37.32 -9.86
CA GLU A 229 35.37 -37.81 -11.09
C GLU A 229 36.89 -38.02 -10.92
N ARG A 230 37.56 -37.05 -10.31
CA ARG A 230 38.99 -37.16 -9.98
C ARG A 230 39.32 -38.34 -9.05
N GLU A 231 38.38 -38.69 -8.19
CA GLU A 231 38.50 -39.86 -7.29
C GLU A 231 37.93 -41.14 -7.90
N GLY A 232 37.43 -41.08 -9.13
CA GLY A 232 36.92 -42.27 -9.85
C GLY A 232 35.60 -42.80 -9.29
N THR A 233 34.87 -42.01 -8.51
CA THR A 233 33.61 -42.41 -7.85
C THR A 233 32.37 -42.04 -8.65
N LEU A 234 32.36 -40.88 -9.32
CA LEU A 234 31.25 -40.39 -10.16
C LEU A 234 31.82 -39.94 -11.52
N ARG A 235 30.97 -39.88 -12.52
CA ARG A 235 31.19 -39.12 -13.76
C ARG A 235 30.08 -38.09 -13.91
N TYR A 236 30.38 -36.98 -14.55
CA TYR A 236 29.43 -35.94 -14.78
C TYR A 236 29.32 -35.65 -16.29
N GLU A 237 28.11 -35.46 -16.77
CA GLU A 237 27.91 -34.78 -18.03
C GLU A 237 28.25 -33.27 -17.88
N GLU A 238 28.74 -32.65 -18.98
CA GLU A 238 29.04 -31.22 -18.96
C GLU A 238 27.79 -30.36 -18.62
N SER A 239 26.64 -30.81 -19.12
CA SER A 239 25.34 -30.25 -18.79
C SER A 239 25.03 -30.28 -17.29
N ALA A 240 25.37 -31.38 -16.60
CA ALA A 240 25.21 -31.54 -15.16
C ALA A 240 26.12 -30.58 -14.38
N VAL A 241 27.39 -30.48 -14.77
CA VAL A 241 28.35 -29.56 -14.20
C VAL A 241 27.85 -28.11 -14.34
N ALA A 242 27.44 -27.74 -15.56
CA ALA A 242 26.89 -26.41 -15.85
C ALA A 242 25.63 -26.14 -15.00
N ARG A 243 24.77 -27.15 -14.83
CA ARG A 243 23.54 -27.00 -14.03
C ARG A 243 23.82 -26.84 -12.54
N ILE A 244 24.74 -27.60 -11.96
CA ILE A 244 25.18 -27.44 -10.57
C ILE A 244 25.71 -26.02 -10.35
N LEU A 245 26.58 -25.54 -11.25
CA LEU A 245 27.16 -24.20 -11.15
C LEU A 245 26.11 -23.10 -11.35
N ALA A 246 25.12 -23.30 -12.21
CA ALA A 246 24.00 -22.37 -12.38
C ALA A 246 23.16 -22.27 -11.09
N LEU A 247 22.86 -23.38 -10.45
CA LEU A 247 22.07 -23.43 -9.21
C LEU A 247 22.81 -22.85 -8.01
N THR A 248 24.12 -23.16 -7.88
CA THR A 248 24.90 -22.85 -6.67
C THR A 248 25.78 -21.60 -6.82
N ARG A 249 26.05 -21.15 -8.05
CA ARG A 249 26.95 -20.06 -8.40
C ARG A 249 28.35 -20.21 -7.77
N GLY A 250 28.75 -21.46 -7.50
CA GLY A 250 30.03 -21.76 -6.83
C GLY A 250 30.03 -21.44 -5.32
N HIS A 251 28.88 -21.30 -4.70
CA HIS A 251 28.80 -21.22 -3.23
C HIS A 251 29.32 -22.50 -2.59
N PRO A 252 30.42 -22.48 -1.81
CA PRO A 252 31.11 -23.71 -1.40
C PRO A 252 30.21 -24.74 -0.74
N TYR A 253 29.41 -24.30 0.23
CA TYR A 253 28.52 -25.18 0.97
C TYR A 253 27.43 -25.79 0.07
N LEU A 254 26.75 -24.95 -0.72
CA LEU A 254 25.67 -25.41 -1.60
C LEU A 254 26.19 -26.34 -2.69
N THR A 255 27.38 -26.06 -3.23
CA THR A 255 28.03 -26.94 -4.24
C THR A 255 28.40 -28.27 -3.60
N GLN A 256 29.02 -28.28 -2.40
CA GLN A 256 29.35 -29.51 -1.67
C GLN A 256 28.07 -30.33 -1.37
N LEU A 257 27.02 -29.68 -0.86
CA LEU A 257 25.77 -30.35 -0.50
C LEU A 257 25.08 -30.96 -1.72
N THR A 258 25.02 -30.21 -2.83
CA THR A 258 24.45 -30.70 -4.08
C THR A 258 25.20 -31.94 -4.56
N CYS A 259 26.53 -31.86 -4.60
CA CYS A 259 27.35 -32.97 -5.04
C CYS A 259 27.31 -34.16 -4.08
N GLN A 260 27.21 -33.91 -2.77
CA GLN A 260 27.04 -34.97 -1.75
C GLN A 260 25.74 -35.73 -1.98
N LEU A 261 24.63 -35.03 -2.16
CA LEU A 261 23.33 -35.66 -2.41
C LEU A 261 23.27 -36.40 -3.73
N LEU A 262 23.89 -35.85 -4.79
CA LEU A 262 24.02 -36.54 -6.07
C LEU A 262 24.79 -37.83 -5.93
N PHE A 263 25.89 -37.83 -5.15
CA PHE A 263 26.65 -39.03 -4.83
C PHE A 263 25.78 -40.05 -4.11
N ASP A 264 25.14 -39.66 -3.00
CA ASP A 264 24.33 -40.58 -2.18
C ASP A 264 23.21 -41.19 -3.01
N ARG A 265 22.49 -40.42 -3.81
CA ARG A 265 21.44 -40.91 -4.75
C ARG A 265 21.98 -41.83 -5.84
N ALA A 266 23.16 -41.57 -6.34
CA ALA A 266 23.77 -42.37 -7.42
C ALA A 266 24.19 -43.78 -6.90
N PHE A 267 24.42 -43.90 -5.60
CA PHE A 267 24.82 -45.16 -4.95
C PHE A 267 23.69 -45.91 -4.21
N GLU A 268 22.52 -45.30 -4.00
CA GLU A 268 21.35 -45.97 -3.45
C GLU A 268 20.97 -47.26 -4.19
N PRO A 269 20.92 -47.28 -5.56
CA PRO A 269 20.56 -48.47 -6.31
C PRO A 269 21.72 -49.49 -6.52
N SER A 270 22.85 -49.36 -5.80
CA SER A 270 24.06 -50.22 -5.99
C SER A 270 24.48 -50.38 -7.44
N PRO A 271 25.00 -49.33 -8.06
CA PRO A 271 25.24 -49.26 -9.50
C PRO A 271 26.33 -50.28 -9.96
N LYS A 272 26.19 -50.83 -11.17
CA LYS A 272 27.23 -51.62 -11.84
C LYS A 272 28.19 -50.67 -12.55
N GLY A 273 29.23 -50.24 -11.82
CA GLY A 273 30.25 -49.33 -12.40
C GLY A 273 30.17 -47.90 -11.81
N VAL A 274 30.93 -47.00 -12.43
CA VAL A 274 30.96 -45.58 -12.01
C VAL A 274 29.71 -44.86 -12.55
N PRO A 275 28.82 -44.38 -11.65
CA PRO A 275 27.60 -43.68 -12.08
C PRO A 275 27.89 -42.42 -12.88
N LEU A 276 27.01 -42.12 -13.82
CA LEU A 276 27.01 -40.87 -14.58
C LEU A 276 25.90 -39.97 -14.09
N VAL A 277 26.21 -38.75 -13.73
CA VAL A 277 25.26 -37.71 -13.28
C VAL A 277 24.86 -36.83 -14.46
N THR A 278 23.58 -36.71 -14.69
CA THR A 278 22.95 -35.87 -15.74
C THR A 278 22.40 -34.56 -15.19
N ALA A 279 22.01 -33.63 -16.08
CA ALA A 279 21.35 -32.39 -15.65
C ALA A 279 19.97 -32.64 -14.98
N GLU A 280 19.26 -33.70 -15.43
CA GLU A 280 18.00 -34.11 -14.80
C GLU A 280 18.19 -34.63 -13.40
N ASP A 281 19.28 -35.37 -13.12
CA ASP A 281 19.62 -35.82 -11.77
C ASP A 281 19.86 -34.61 -10.85
N VAL A 282 20.49 -33.55 -11.34
CA VAL A 282 20.74 -32.32 -10.59
C VAL A 282 19.41 -31.62 -10.24
N GLU A 283 18.51 -31.49 -11.20
CA GLU A 283 17.18 -30.91 -10.94
C GLU A 283 16.35 -31.77 -9.98
N ALA A 284 16.39 -33.07 -10.14
CA ALA A 284 15.70 -33.99 -9.25
C ALA A 284 16.28 -33.97 -7.82
N ALA A 285 17.55 -33.62 -7.64
CA ALA A 285 18.18 -33.48 -6.34
C ALA A 285 17.90 -32.11 -5.69
N ALA A 286 17.57 -31.07 -6.45
CA ALA A 286 17.42 -29.70 -5.95
C ALA A 286 16.44 -29.56 -4.78
N PRO A 287 15.24 -30.19 -4.74
CA PRO A 287 14.36 -30.12 -3.56
C PRO A 287 15.01 -30.70 -2.27
N ALA A 288 15.72 -31.82 -2.37
CA ALA A 288 16.43 -32.38 -1.23
C ALA A 288 17.60 -31.49 -0.77
N VAL A 289 18.25 -30.77 -1.71
CA VAL A 289 19.28 -29.76 -1.39
C VAL A 289 18.65 -28.61 -0.60
N LEU A 290 17.46 -28.14 -0.99
CA LEU A 290 16.75 -27.07 -0.29
C LEU A 290 16.32 -27.51 1.13
N GLU A 291 15.82 -28.74 1.28
CA GLU A 291 15.41 -29.31 2.55
C GLU A 291 16.62 -29.49 3.50
N MET A 292 17.66 -30.21 3.08
CA MET A 292 18.84 -30.45 3.89
C MET A 292 19.67 -29.19 4.13
N GLY A 293 19.70 -28.30 3.15
CA GLY A 293 20.34 -26.98 3.24
C GLY A 293 19.57 -25.95 4.03
N GLY A 294 18.31 -26.24 4.41
CA GLY A 294 17.37 -25.29 4.96
C GLY A 294 17.93 -24.48 6.14
N ASN A 295 18.56 -25.13 7.12
CA ASN A 295 19.18 -24.43 8.25
C ASN A 295 20.28 -23.44 7.83
N ALA A 296 21.08 -23.79 6.82
CA ALA A 296 22.15 -22.92 6.35
C ALA A 296 21.59 -21.73 5.54
N LEU A 297 20.56 -21.99 4.71
CA LEU A 297 19.84 -20.97 3.97
C LEU A 297 19.09 -20.03 4.92
N GLN A 298 18.49 -20.60 5.99
CA GLN A 298 17.85 -19.81 7.05
C GLN A 298 18.85 -18.86 7.73
N TRP A 299 20.06 -19.32 8.03
CA TRP A 299 21.08 -18.46 8.65
C TRP A 299 21.56 -17.34 7.73
N ILE A 300 21.64 -17.60 6.42
CA ILE A 300 21.95 -16.56 5.43
C ILE A 300 20.81 -15.53 5.44
N TRP A 301 19.55 -15.99 5.41
CA TRP A 301 18.35 -15.17 5.48
C TRP A 301 18.29 -14.34 6.76
N ASP A 302 18.53 -14.95 7.92
CA ASP A 302 18.48 -14.27 9.22
C ASP A 302 19.58 -13.20 9.36
N GLY A 303 20.65 -13.32 8.58
CA GLY A 303 21.70 -12.32 8.50
C GLY A 303 21.34 -11.09 7.69
N LEU A 304 20.26 -11.13 6.87
CA LEU A 304 19.85 -9.97 6.07
C LEU A 304 19.09 -8.97 6.95
N PRO A 305 19.32 -7.66 6.78
CA PRO A 305 18.50 -6.63 7.40
C PRO A 305 17.05 -6.66 6.89
N PRO A 306 16.10 -5.99 7.58
CA PRO A 306 14.68 -6.00 7.24
C PRO A 306 14.37 -5.56 5.80
N ALA A 307 14.98 -4.48 5.34
CA ALA A 307 14.74 -3.95 3.99
C ALA A 307 15.15 -4.94 2.90
N GLU A 308 16.33 -5.57 3.09
CA GLU A 308 16.87 -6.57 2.17
C GLU A 308 15.99 -7.82 2.13
N ARG A 309 15.46 -8.28 3.28
CA ARG A 309 14.52 -9.40 3.33
C ARG A 309 13.25 -9.10 2.54
N ILE A 310 12.70 -7.90 2.68
CA ILE A 310 11.50 -7.46 1.98
C ILE A 310 11.74 -7.45 0.46
N ILE A 311 12.80 -6.79 0.00
CA ILE A 311 13.14 -6.71 -1.41
C ILE A 311 13.42 -8.11 -1.99
N PHE A 312 14.25 -8.89 -1.30
CA PHE A 312 14.63 -10.22 -1.77
C PHE A 312 13.42 -11.15 -1.87
N SER A 313 12.52 -11.12 -0.88
CA SER A 313 11.27 -11.86 -0.88
C SER A 313 10.32 -11.39 -2.00
N ALA A 314 10.16 -10.07 -2.17
CA ALA A 314 9.27 -9.49 -3.17
C ALA A 314 9.60 -9.98 -4.58
N ILE A 315 10.89 -9.97 -4.94
CA ILE A 315 11.33 -10.41 -6.27
C ILE A 315 11.45 -11.93 -6.38
N ALA A 316 11.82 -12.66 -5.29
CA ALA A 316 12.00 -14.12 -5.34
C ALA A 316 10.71 -14.86 -5.73
N SER A 317 9.57 -14.41 -5.23
CA SER A 317 8.27 -15.04 -5.46
C SER A 317 7.76 -14.87 -6.90
N ARG A 318 8.23 -13.84 -7.60
CA ARG A 318 7.81 -13.53 -8.98
C ARG A 318 8.85 -13.86 -10.03
N ALA A 319 10.10 -14.11 -9.62
CA ALA A 319 11.20 -14.38 -10.53
C ALA A 319 11.13 -15.78 -11.13
N GLN A 320 11.32 -15.86 -12.44
CA GLN A 320 11.80 -17.07 -13.10
C GLN A 320 13.33 -17.14 -13.02
N GLU A 321 13.90 -18.31 -13.23
CA GLU A 321 15.35 -18.47 -13.26
C GLU A 321 15.98 -17.55 -14.30
N GLY A 322 16.98 -16.78 -13.89
CA GLY A 322 17.69 -15.85 -14.78
C GLY A 322 16.94 -14.53 -15.09
N ALA A 323 15.74 -14.30 -14.50
CA ALA A 323 15.00 -13.07 -14.70
C ALA A 323 15.79 -11.85 -14.18
N VAL A 324 15.72 -10.75 -14.93
CA VAL A 324 16.31 -9.45 -14.59
C VAL A 324 15.17 -8.52 -14.15
N PHE A 325 15.39 -7.78 -13.09
CA PHE A 325 14.45 -6.81 -12.51
C PHE A 325 15.08 -5.43 -12.48
N CYS A 326 14.45 -4.45 -13.10
CA CYS A 326 14.83 -3.06 -12.92
C CYS A 326 14.25 -2.49 -11.61
N GLU A 327 14.66 -1.28 -11.25
CA GLU A 327 14.14 -0.61 -10.04
C GLU A 327 12.62 -0.37 -10.15
N ASP A 328 12.12 -0.10 -11.35
CA ASP A 328 10.67 0.08 -11.59
C ASP A 328 9.89 -1.22 -11.40
N ASP A 329 10.45 -2.38 -11.81
CA ASP A 329 9.82 -3.69 -11.58
C ASP A 329 9.72 -3.99 -10.08
N ILE A 330 10.79 -3.71 -9.33
CA ILE A 330 10.81 -3.89 -7.88
C ILE A 330 9.77 -2.98 -7.24
N SER A 331 9.73 -1.71 -7.66
CA SER A 331 8.76 -0.72 -7.21
C SER A 331 7.32 -1.18 -7.44
N ALA A 332 7.02 -1.64 -8.65
CA ALA A 332 5.68 -2.14 -9.01
C ALA A 332 5.27 -3.36 -8.17
N VAL A 333 6.21 -4.25 -7.83
CA VAL A 333 5.93 -5.40 -6.96
C VAL A 333 5.58 -4.96 -5.54
N LEU A 334 6.33 -4.00 -4.98
CA LEU A 334 6.11 -3.49 -3.63
C LEU A 334 4.81 -2.69 -3.55
N GLU A 335 4.56 -1.79 -4.50
CA GLU A 335 3.32 -1.02 -4.58
C GLU A 335 2.09 -1.93 -4.73
N GLY A 336 2.20 -2.97 -5.56
CA GLY A 336 1.16 -4.00 -5.68
C GLY A 336 0.89 -4.77 -4.39
N ALA A 337 1.84 -4.81 -3.46
CA ALA A 337 1.70 -5.37 -2.12
C ALA A 337 1.31 -4.31 -1.06
N GLY A 338 1.08 -3.06 -1.47
CA GLY A 338 0.72 -1.93 -0.60
C GLY A 338 1.90 -1.27 0.12
N ILE A 339 3.13 -1.66 -0.19
CA ILE A 339 4.34 -1.14 0.46
C ILE A 339 4.80 0.13 -0.25
N ARG A 340 4.97 1.22 0.50
CA ARG A 340 5.47 2.50 -0.02
C ARG A 340 6.99 2.55 -0.01
N ILE A 341 7.59 2.88 -1.14
CA ILE A 341 9.06 2.94 -1.33
C ILE A 341 9.65 4.28 -0.85
N LEU A 342 8.97 5.01 -0.01
CA LEU A 342 9.45 6.29 0.51
C LEU A 342 10.56 6.16 1.57
N VAL A 343 10.88 4.94 1.99
CA VAL A 343 11.89 4.65 3.00
C VAL A 343 13.23 4.44 2.32
N GLU A 344 14.24 5.21 2.69
CA GLU A 344 15.58 5.17 2.08
C GLU A 344 16.20 3.77 2.13
N GLU A 345 15.97 3.04 3.22
CA GLU A 345 16.46 1.66 3.41
C GLU A 345 15.97 0.71 2.31
N LEU A 346 14.71 0.83 1.87
CA LEU A 346 14.19 0.03 0.77
C LEU A 346 14.83 0.38 -0.57
N ASN A 347 15.13 1.65 -0.80
CA ASN A 347 15.80 2.10 -2.03
C ASN A 347 17.26 1.63 -2.11
N LEU A 348 17.92 1.51 -0.97
CA LEU A 348 19.32 1.05 -0.90
C LEU A 348 19.45 -0.48 -0.89
N ALA A 349 18.41 -1.19 -0.51
CA ALA A 349 18.43 -2.64 -0.30
C ALA A 349 18.90 -3.44 -1.54
N PRO A 350 18.52 -3.14 -2.81
CA PRO A 350 19.04 -3.87 -3.97
C PRO A 350 20.57 -3.78 -4.07
N LYS A 351 21.16 -2.61 -3.87
CA LYS A 351 22.62 -2.41 -3.88
C LYS A 351 23.29 -3.16 -2.74
N THR A 352 22.67 -3.17 -1.57
CA THR A 352 23.12 -3.95 -0.42
C THR A 352 23.11 -5.44 -0.73
N LEU A 353 22.02 -5.95 -1.32
CA LEU A 353 21.93 -7.35 -1.75
C LEU A 353 22.97 -7.73 -2.81
N VAL A 354 23.34 -6.84 -3.72
CA VAL A 354 24.45 -7.05 -4.65
C VAL A 354 25.77 -7.17 -3.89
N ASN A 355 26.00 -6.28 -2.99
CA ASN A 355 27.22 -6.33 -2.17
C ASN A 355 27.30 -7.61 -1.29
N TRP A 356 26.15 -8.19 -0.90
CA TRP A 356 26.08 -9.46 -0.19
C TRP A 356 26.13 -10.69 -1.12
N GLN A 357 26.25 -10.47 -2.43
CA GLN A 357 26.20 -11.54 -3.44
C GLN A 357 24.91 -12.38 -3.36
N MET A 358 23.79 -11.71 -3.02
CA MET A 358 22.45 -12.27 -3.14
C MET A 358 21.86 -11.96 -4.49
N LEU A 359 22.14 -10.75 -4.98
CA LEU A 359 21.86 -10.31 -6.35
C LEU A 359 23.16 -10.01 -7.08
N GLU A 360 23.12 -9.98 -8.39
CA GLU A 360 24.15 -9.41 -9.27
C GLU A 360 23.55 -8.30 -10.12
N GLU A 361 24.32 -7.23 -10.29
CA GLU A 361 23.95 -6.15 -11.20
C GLU A 361 24.31 -6.56 -12.64
N VAL A 362 23.37 -6.42 -13.54
CA VAL A 362 23.51 -6.74 -14.97
C VAL A 362 22.92 -5.60 -15.80
N ASP A 363 23.19 -5.59 -17.10
CA ASP A 363 22.58 -4.62 -18.00
C ASP A 363 21.04 -4.71 -17.88
N GLY A 364 20.43 -3.60 -17.45
CA GLY A 364 18.97 -3.50 -17.26
C GLY A 364 18.45 -3.76 -15.84
N GLY A 365 19.31 -4.04 -14.85
CA GLY A 365 18.86 -4.17 -13.46
C GLY A 365 19.60 -5.22 -12.63
N TYR A 366 18.85 -5.97 -11.87
CA TYR A 366 19.33 -6.95 -10.89
C TYR A 366 18.85 -8.35 -11.23
N ARG A 367 19.68 -9.35 -10.98
CA ARG A 367 19.37 -10.76 -11.12
C ARG A 367 19.78 -11.52 -9.86
N PHE A 368 19.08 -12.60 -9.54
CA PHE A 368 19.48 -13.48 -8.44
C PHE A 368 20.85 -14.08 -8.68
N PHE A 369 21.72 -13.99 -7.69
CA PHE A 369 23.07 -14.52 -7.80
C PHE A 369 23.08 -16.04 -7.60
N ILE A 370 22.33 -16.56 -6.60
CA ILE A 370 22.26 -17.99 -6.28
C ILE A 370 20.81 -18.47 -6.49
N GLU A 371 20.58 -19.31 -7.49
CA GLU A 371 19.23 -19.79 -7.83
C GLU A 371 18.61 -20.65 -6.72
N LEU A 372 19.39 -21.50 -6.05
CA LEU A 372 18.88 -22.28 -4.91
C LEU A 372 18.37 -21.36 -3.78
N MET A 373 19.04 -20.25 -3.51
CA MET A 373 18.58 -19.30 -2.49
C MET A 373 17.26 -18.64 -2.91
N ARG A 374 17.15 -18.26 -4.21
CA ARG A 374 15.89 -17.72 -4.74
C ARG A 374 14.73 -18.70 -4.55
N ARG A 375 14.91 -19.96 -4.96
CA ARG A 375 13.89 -21.02 -4.82
C ARG A 375 13.48 -21.21 -3.37
N TRP A 376 14.46 -21.27 -2.48
CA TRP A 376 14.22 -21.43 -1.05
C TRP A 376 13.45 -20.25 -0.45
N VAL A 377 13.82 -19.02 -0.79
CA VAL A 377 13.12 -17.81 -0.32
C VAL A 377 11.70 -17.76 -0.87
N ALA A 378 11.50 -18.05 -2.15
CA ALA A 378 10.18 -18.08 -2.77
C ALA A 378 9.22 -19.07 -2.07
N GLU A 379 9.75 -20.19 -1.59
CA GLU A 379 8.98 -21.23 -0.91
C GLU A 379 8.73 -20.93 0.58
N HIS A 380 9.77 -20.48 1.29
CA HIS A 380 9.71 -20.38 2.75
C HIS A 380 9.36 -18.99 3.24
N TRP A 381 9.76 -17.96 2.49
CA TRP A 381 9.65 -16.56 2.85
C TRP A 381 8.96 -15.73 1.74
N PRO A 382 7.74 -16.10 1.33
CA PRO A 382 6.95 -15.24 0.44
C PRO A 382 6.69 -13.88 1.09
N LEU A 383 6.49 -12.84 0.29
CA LEU A 383 6.37 -11.45 0.76
C LEU A 383 5.35 -11.27 1.91
N ASP A 384 4.25 -12.00 1.87
CA ASP A 384 3.23 -11.93 2.94
C ASP A 384 3.73 -12.41 4.31
N ARG A 385 4.73 -13.29 4.35
CA ARG A 385 5.37 -13.71 5.62
C ARG A 385 6.41 -12.72 6.13
N VAL A 386 6.91 -11.86 5.25
CA VAL A 386 8.00 -10.92 5.57
C VAL A 386 7.47 -9.53 5.90
N LYS A 387 6.16 -9.32 5.76
CA LYS A 387 5.53 -8.01 6.04
C LYS A 387 5.76 -7.52 7.48
N ASP A 388 5.93 -8.41 8.44
CA ASP A 388 6.28 -8.04 9.82
C ASP A 388 7.60 -7.28 9.94
N GLU A 389 8.51 -7.46 8.97
CA GLU A 389 9.77 -6.72 8.92
C GLU A 389 9.59 -5.23 8.57
N LEU A 390 8.43 -4.86 8.00
CA LEU A 390 8.10 -3.46 7.69
C LEU A 390 8.14 -2.57 8.94
N ASP A 391 7.71 -3.11 10.08
CA ASP A 391 7.73 -2.38 11.35
C ASP A 391 9.16 -2.04 11.79
N ARG A 392 10.14 -2.83 11.38
CA ARG A 392 11.55 -2.73 11.78
C ARG A 392 12.44 -2.01 10.78
N LEU A 393 11.89 -1.52 9.65
CA LEU A 393 12.65 -0.83 8.61
C LEU A 393 13.44 0.35 9.16
N VAL A 394 12.81 1.11 10.04
CA VAL A 394 13.37 2.32 10.64
C VAL A 394 13.39 2.15 12.15
N PRO A 395 14.53 1.81 12.77
CA PRO A 395 14.61 1.47 14.20
C PRO A 395 14.09 2.56 15.13
N TRP A 396 14.28 3.84 14.80
CA TRP A 396 13.77 4.92 15.64
C TRP A 396 12.25 5.09 15.54
N ALA A 397 11.63 4.72 14.42
CA ALA A 397 10.17 4.67 14.28
C ALA A 397 9.57 3.59 15.17
N ASP A 398 10.20 2.41 15.25
CA ASP A 398 9.80 1.35 16.18
C ASP A 398 9.95 1.80 17.64
N ASN A 399 11.02 2.50 18.00
CA ASN A 399 11.19 3.10 19.34
C ASN A 399 10.06 4.09 19.68
N LEU A 400 9.64 4.92 18.73
CA LEU A 400 8.50 5.83 18.92
C LEU A 400 7.19 5.06 19.11
N TYR A 401 6.99 3.98 18.36
CA TYR A 401 5.85 3.09 18.54
C TYR A 401 5.84 2.45 19.94
N GLN A 402 6.97 1.93 20.42
CA GLN A 402 7.09 1.36 21.78
C GLN A 402 6.78 2.41 22.86
N THR A 403 7.29 3.63 22.66
CA THR A 403 7.00 4.77 23.55
C THR A 403 5.50 5.11 23.56
N ALA A 404 4.88 5.17 22.38
CA ALA A 404 3.45 5.41 22.23
C ALA A 404 2.61 4.32 22.91
N GLN A 405 3.00 3.04 22.77
CA GLN A 405 2.35 1.94 23.47
C GLN A 405 2.42 2.10 24.99
N GLY A 406 3.54 2.61 25.51
CA GLY A 406 3.70 2.97 26.92
C GLY A 406 2.71 4.05 27.35
N PHE A 407 2.57 5.14 26.60
CA PHE A 407 1.60 6.20 26.86
C PHE A 407 0.15 5.70 26.79
N TYR A 408 -0.18 4.89 25.79
CA TYR A 408 -1.51 4.32 25.66
C TYR A 408 -1.88 3.45 26.86
N ARG A 409 -0.96 2.59 27.35
CA ARG A 409 -1.18 1.77 28.57
C ARG A 409 -1.39 2.62 29.81
N GLN A 410 -0.85 3.85 29.84
CA GLN A 410 -1.04 4.81 30.93
C GLN A 410 -2.31 5.65 30.78
N GLY A 411 -3.08 5.47 29.70
CA GLY A 411 -4.27 6.26 29.38
C GLY A 411 -3.98 7.65 28.81
N ASN A 412 -2.74 7.92 28.40
CA ASN A 412 -2.35 9.20 27.81
C ASN A 412 -2.44 9.13 26.28
N ASN A 413 -3.68 9.15 25.77
CA ASN A 413 -3.98 8.96 24.35
C ASN A 413 -3.42 10.07 23.46
N GLU A 414 -3.42 11.33 23.93
CA GLU A 414 -2.91 12.48 23.15
C GLU A 414 -1.41 12.33 22.84
N GLN A 415 -0.61 11.97 23.86
CA GLN A 415 0.81 11.73 23.67
C GLN A 415 1.08 10.49 22.82
N ALA A 416 0.29 9.42 23.00
CA ALA A 416 0.37 8.23 22.18
C ALA A 416 0.12 8.54 20.69
N ILE A 417 -0.95 9.29 20.37
CA ILE A 417 -1.27 9.72 19.00
C ILE A 417 -0.12 10.52 18.40
N THR A 418 0.46 11.45 19.15
CA THR A 418 1.57 12.30 18.70
C THR A 418 2.79 11.46 18.33
N GLN A 419 3.18 10.51 19.21
CA GLN A 419 4.32 9.62 18.94
C GLN A 419 4.06 8.68 17.76
N LEU A 420 2.82 8.17 17.62
CA LEU A 420 2.44 7.31 16.49
C LEU A 420 2.47 8.05 15.15
N ARG A 421 2.04 9.31 15.12
CA ARG A 421 2.14 10.14 13.92
C ARG A 421 3.59 10.35 13.51
N HIS A 422 4.48 10.68 14.46
CA HIS A 422 5.91 10.79 14.19
C HIS A 422 6.52 9.45 13.73
N ALA A 423 6.11 8.33 14.33
CA ALA A 423 6.55 7.00 13.88
C ALA A 423 6.14 6.73 12.44
N LEU A 424 4.92 7.11 12.04
CA LEU A 424 4.39 6.94 10.69
C LEU A 424 4.94 7.95 9.67
N GLU A 425 5.37 9.13 10.11
CA GLU A 425 6.14 10.07 9.29
C GLU A 425 7.50 9.49 8.91
N ALA A 426 8.15 8.82 9.87
CA ALA A 426 9.43 8.18 9.66
C ALA A 426 9.33 6.87 8.86
N ASN A 427 8.37 6.05 9.20
CA ASN A 427 8.10 4.77 8.52
C ASN A 427 6.63 4.65 8.16
N PRO A 428 6.23 5.10 6.98
CA PRO A 428 4.84 4.97 6.51
C PRO A 428 4.34 3.52 6.39
N ASN A 429 5.25 2.54 6.38
CA ASN A 429 4.92 1.11 6.28
C ASN A 429 4.82 0.42 7.66
N HIS A 430 4.86 1.17 8.76
CA HIS A 430 4.78 0.59 10.11
C HIS A 430 3.36 0.14 10.44
N LEU A 431 3.06 -1.14 10.22
CA LEU A 431 1.72 -1.71 10.36
C LEU A 431 1.17 -1.58 11.80
N LYS A 432 1.97 -1.97 12.79
CA LYS A 432 1.54 -1.93 14.21
C LYS A 432 1.25 -0.51 14.70
N ALA A 433 2.03 0.48 14.23
CA ALA A 433 1.76 1.88 14.56
C ALA A 433 0.42 2.36 13.97
N ARG A 434 0.11 1.97 12.72
CA ARG A 434 -1.18 2.28 12.10
C ARG A 434 -2.35 1.65 12.83
N LEU A 435 -2.24 0.36 13.16
CA LEU A 435 -3.28 -0.36 13.90
C LEU A 435 -3.53 0.25 15.27
N LEU A 436 -2.47 0.60 16.00
CA LEU A 436 -2.59 1.23 17.30
C LEU A 436 -3.18 2.64 17.19
N LEU A 437 -2.70 3.46 16.25
CA LEU A 437 -3.24 4.80 16.00
C LEU A 437 -4.72 4.73 15.64
N GLY A 438 -5.12 3.87 14.71
CA GLY A 438 -6.52 3.66 14.35
C GLY A 438 -7.37 3.22 15.54
N THR A 439 -6.82 2.38 16.41
CA THR A 439 -7.52 1.91 17.62
C THR A 439 -7.78 3.05 18.60
N ILE A 440 -6.75 3.85 18.89
CA ILE A 440 -6.88 5.01 19.81
C ILE A 440 -7.86 6.05 19.23
N LEU A 441 -7.72 6.39 17.94
CA LEU A 441 -8.63 7.33 17.27
C LEU A 441 -10.08 6.85 17.29
N ARG A 442 -10.32 5.54 17.13
CA ARG A 442 -11.66 4.96 17.25
C ARG A 442 -12.22 5.05 18.68
N GLU A 443 -11.38 4.87 19.67
CA GLU A 443 -11.77 5.03 21.10
C GLU A 443 -12.10 6.48 21.41
N GLU A 444 -11.33 7.43 20.89
CA GLU A 444 -11.57 8.87 21.01
C GLU A 444 -12.76 9.37 20.15
N GLY A 445 -13.40 8.49 19.38
CA GLY A 445 -14.52 8.86 18.52
C GLY A 445 -14.15 9.52 17.19
N GLN A 446 -12.87 9.62 16.86
CA GLN A 446 -12.38 10.16 15.57
C GLN A 446 -12.46 9.09 14.49
N LEU A 447 -13.69 8.63 14.18
CA LEU A 447 -13.95 7.42 13.41
C LEU A 447 -13.50 7.51 11.96
N VAL A 448 -13.58 8.69 11.33
CA VAL A 448 -13.16 8.92 9.95
C VAL A 448 -11.65 8.76 9.82
N GLU A 449 -10.88 9.37 10.71
CA GLU A 449 -9.42 9.26 10.72
C GLU A 449 -8.99 7.84 11.10
N ALA A 450 -9.67 7.20 12.04
CA ALA A 450 -9.45 5.80 12.41
C ALA A 450 -9.63 4.87 11.18
N ALA A 451 -10.73 5.04 10.42
CA ALA A 451 -10.97 4.27 9.21
C ALA A 451 -9.87 4.46 8.17
N ALA A 452 -9.37 5.70 8.00
CA ALA A 452 -8.26 5.98 7.09
C ALA A 452 -6.97 5.25 7.51
N GLN A 453 -6.66 5.16 8.82
CA GLN A 453 -5.50 4.41 9.29
C GLN A 453 -5.66 2.90 9.05
N PHE A 454 -6.84 2.35 9.29
CA PHE A 454 -7.11 0.93 9.04
C PHE A 454 -7.13 0.59 7.54
N GLU A 455 -7.48 1.51 6.65
CA GLU A 455 -7.37 1.30 5.21
C GLU A 455 -5.92 1.20 4.75
N GLU A 456 -5.09 2.09 5.26
CA GLU A 456 -3.66 1.99 4.99
C GLU A 456 -3.07 0.70 5.60
N ALA A 457 -3.58 0.26 6.76
CA ALA A 457 -3.22 -1.04 7.33
C ALA A 457 -3.65 -2.21 6.44
N CYS A 458 -4.87 -2.17 5.87
CA CYS A 458 -5.35 -3.17 4.91
C CYS A 458 -4.49 -3.28 3.64
N ARG A 459 -3.88 -2.18 3.19
CA ARG A 459 -2.96 -2.21 2.05
C ARG A 459 -1.69 -2.98 2.37
N LEU A 460 -1.19 -2.83 3.59
CA LEU A 460 -0.01 -3.52 4.08
C LEU A 460 -0.31 -4.99 4.42
N ASP A 461 -1.35 -5.21 5.20
CA ASP A 461 -1.84 -6.53 5.56
C ASP A 461 -3.38 -6.57 5.57
N GLU A 462 -3.94 -7.26 4.57
CA GLU A 462 -5.40 -7.34 4.42
C GLU A 462 -6.07 -8.04 5.62
N ARG A 463 -5.42 -9.02 6.24
CA ARG A 463 -6.02 -9.81 7.33
C ARG A 463 -6.16 -8.97 8.59
N GLU A 464 -5.07 -8.31 8.99
CA GLU A 464 -5.07 -7.52 10.23
C GLU A 464 -5.88 -6.23 10.08
N GLY A 465 -5.73 -5.51 8.95
CA GLY A 465 -6.44 -4.25 8.72
C GLY A 465 -7.94 -4.42 8.50
N ARG A 466 -8.36 -5.47 7.80
CA ARG A 466 -9.75 -5.68 7.37
C ARG A 466 -10.74 -5.77 8.54
N PHE A 467 -10.42 -6.54 9.56
CA PHE A 467 -11.30 -6.70 10.71
C PHE A 467 -11.53 -5.38 11.44
N GLU A 468 -10.47 -4.64 11.71
CA GLU A 468 -10.55 -3.37 12.41
C GLU A 468 -11.21 -2.28 11.55
N LEU A 469 -11.00 -2.30 10.24
CA LEU A 469 -11.66 -1.39 9.30
C LEU A 469 -13.16 -1.62 9.28
N LEU A 470 -13.63 -2.87 9.13
CA LEU A 470 -15.05 -3.19 9.12
C LEU A 470 -15.71 -2.78 10.43
N ARG A 471 -15.09 -3.07 11.57
CA ARG A 471 -15.57 -2.67 12.88
C ARG A 471 -15.67 -1.15 13.03
N THR A 472 -14.71 -0.42 12.48
CA THR A 472 -14.68 1.05 12.55
C THR A 472 -15.72 1.68 11.63
N LEU A 473 -15.87 1.16 10.39
CA LEU A 473 -16.90 1.61 9.46
C LEU A 473 -18.31 1.36 10.00
N LEU A 474 -18.55 0.21 10.67
CA LEU A 474 -19.81 -0.07 11.33
C LEU A 474 -20.11 0.99 12.40
N LYS A 475 -19.14 1.23 13.29
CA LYS A 475 -19.27 2.24 14.36
C LYS A 475 -19.45 3.65 13.78
N LEU A 476 -18.78 3.97 12.66
CA LEU A 476 -18.94 5.24 11.96
C LEU A 476 -20.38 5.39 11.42
N GLY A 477 -20.88 4.39 10.71
CA GLY A 477 -22.26 4.39 10.20
C GLY A 477 -23.28 4.52 11.35
N GLU A 478 -23.11 3.77 12.44
CA GLU A 478 -23.99 3.87 13.63
C GLU A 478 -23.93 5.24 14.30
N SER A 479 -22.77 5.85 14.42
CA SER A 479 -22.62 7.19 14.98
C SER A 479 -23.34 8.24 14.12
N LEU A 480 -23.21 8.15 12.80
CA LEU A 480 -23.85 9.06 11.86
C LEU A 480 -25.38 8.88 11.81
N GLU A 481 -25.89 7.66 11.99
CA GLU A 481 -27.35 7.41 12.08
C GLU A 481 -27.99 8.12 13.30
N THR A 482 -27.24 8.33 14.38
CA THR A 482 -27.79 8.92 15.62
C THR A 482 -28.04 10.42 15.52
N THR A 483 -27.47 11.11 14.55
CA THR A 483 -27.60 12.56 14.37
C THR A 483 -28.95 12.95 13.75
N GLY A 484 -29.56 12.03 12.97
CA GLY A 484 -30.87 12.21 12.34
C GLY A 484 -30.91 13.26 11.22
N ASN A 485 -29.75 13.73 10.76
CA ASN A 485 -29.60 14.63 9.63
C ASN A 485 -29.49 13.81 8.32
N GLU A 486 -30.04 14.28 7.23
CA GLU A 486 -30.05 13.59 5.93
C GLU A 486 -28.63 13.44 5.34
N ASP A 487 -27.78 14.46 5.47
CA ASP A 487 -26.38 14.41 5.04
C ASP A 487 -25.57 13.36 5.82
N ASP A 488 -25.84 13.21 7.12
CA ASP A 488 -25.19 12.21 7.95
C ASP A 488 -25.72 10.80 7.65
N GLU A 489 -27.00 10.65 7.28
CA GLU A 489 -27.49 9.37 6.77
C GLU A 489 -26.86 8.96 5.45
N ASP A 490 -26.58 9.89 4.53
CA ASP A 490 -25.84 9.60 3.31
C ASP A 490 -24.41 9.19 3.61
N ALA A 491 -23.77 9.84 4.56
CA ALA A 491 -22.44 9.45 5.01
C ALA A 491 -22.45 8.06 5.70
N ALA A 492 -23.51 7.73 6.45
CA ALA A 492 -23.70 6.39 7.03
C ALA A 492 -23.86 5.33 5.93
N LEU A 493 -24.68 5.60 4.91
CA LEU A 493 -24.82 4.72 3.75
C LEU A 493 -23.49 4.49 3.04
N MET A 494 -22.68 5.54 2.85
CA MET A 494 -21.35 5.42 2.26
C MET A 494 -20.44 4.51 3.10
N ALA A 495 -20.52 4.59 4.44
CA ALA A 495 -19.76 3.72 5.32
C ALA A 495 -20.20 2.25 5.19
N TYR A 496 -21.52 1.97 5.15
CA TYR A 496 -22.03 0.62 4.97
C TYR A 496 -21.76 0.06 3.57
N ASP A 497 -21.90 0.85 2.52
CA ASP A 497 -21.56 0.46 1.15
C ASP A 497 -20.07 0.14 1.02
N ARG A 498 -19.22 0.87 1.74
CA ARG A 498 -17.78 0.61 1.82
C ARG A 498 -17.51 -0.73 2.52
N MET A 499 -18.21 -1.02 3.62
CA MET A 499 -18.16 -2.34 4.27
C MET A 499 -18.54 -3.47 3.31
N LEU A 500 -19.63 -3.30 2.58
CA LEU A 500 -20.14 -4.33 1.65
C LEU A 500 -19.22 -4.54 0.43
N ARG A 501 -18.48 -3.52 0.01
CA ARG A 501 -17.42 -3.70 -1.00
C ARG A 501 -16.26 -4.54 -0.49
N ILE A 502 -15.91 -4.39 0.80
CA ILE A 502 -14.84 -5.16 1.44
C ILE A 502 -15.33 -6.56 1.81
N SER A 503 -16.54 -6.68 2.30
CA SER A 503 -17.19 -7.93 2.74
C SER A 503 -18.66 -7.98 2.28
N PRO A 504 -18.93 -8.52 1.08
CA PRO A 504 -20.31 -8.55 0.52
C PRO A 504 -21.33 -9.26 1.40
N ASN A 505 -20.89 -10.20 2.24
CA ASN A 505 -21.76 -11.00 3.11
C ASN A 505 -21.86 -10.45 4.54
N GLU A 506 -21.47 -9.21 4.78
CA GLU A 506 -21.52 -8.60 6.11
C GLU A 506 -22.97 -8.27 6.51
N GLY A 507 -23.59 -9.18 7.26
CA GLY A 507 -25.02 -9.11 7.61
C GLY A 507 -25.41 -7.84 8.36
N ALA A 508 -24.51 -7.33 9.25
CA ALA A 508 -24.75 -6.09 9.98
C ALA A 508 -24.86 -4.88 9.05
N ALA A 509 -23.94 -4.77 8.10
CA ALA A 509 -23.96 -3.68 7.12
C ALA A 509 -25.18 -3.75 6.19
N GLN A 510 -25.54 -4.96 5.74
CA GLN A 510 -26.74 -5.18 4.91
C GLN A 510 -27.99 -4.75 5.64
N GLN A 511 -28.15 -5.16 6.90
CA GLN A 511 -29.31 -4.80 7.71
C GLN A 511 -29.42 -3.30 7.96
N LYS A 512 -28.32 -2.66 8.33
CA LYS A 512 -28.26 -1.23 8.59
C LYS A 512 -28.54 -0.39 7.34
N ARG A 513 -27.88 -0.72 6.24
CA ARG A 513 -28.12 -0.10 4.94
C ARG A 513 -29.59 -0.22 4.53
N SER A 514 -30.13 -1.42 4.60
CA SER A 514 -31.52 -1.69 4.26
C SER A 514 -32.49 -0.90 5.17
N ALA A 515 -32.22 -0.80 6.47
CA ALA A 515 -33.05 -0.05 7.41
C ALA A 515 -33.14 1.45 7.06
N ILE A 516 -32.02 2.07 6.65
CA ILE A 516 -32.00 3.47 6.21
C ILE A 516 -32.86 3.64 4.96
N TRP A 517 -32.67 2.78 3.96
CA TRP A 517 -33.42 2.85 2.72
C TRP A 517 -34.91 2.59 2.92
N ILE A 518 -35.28 1.66 3.83
CA ILE A 518 -36.69 1.42 4.18
C ILE A 518 -37.30 2.69 4.81
N ARG A 519 -36.58 3.33 5.76
CA ARG A 519 -37.04 4.56 6.41
C ARG A 519 -37.23 5.71 5.40
N ARG A 520 -36.31 5.87 4.45
CA ARG A 520 -36.41 6.84 3.35
C ARG A 520 -37.58 6.53 2.43
N GLY A 521 -37.76 5.27 2.08
CA GLY A 521 -38.90 4.83 1.28
C GLY A 521 -40.24 5.12 1.98
N GLU A 522 -40.35 4.86 3.29
CA GLU A 522 -41.52 5.18 4.08
C GLU A 522 -41.80 6.69 4.18
N ALA A 523 -40.73 7.50 4.32
CA ALA A 523 -40.84 8.95 4.33
C ALA A 523 -41.34 9.48 2.97
N ALA A 524 -40.78 9.00 1.88
CA ALA A 524 -41.20 9.34 0.52
C ALA A 524 -42.67 8.92 0.23
N LEU A 525 -43.08 7.75 0.74
CA LEU A 525 -44.48 7.33 0.64
C LEU A 525 -45.45 8.27 1.36
N LYS A 526 -45.07 8.78 2.53
CA LYS A 526 -45.88 9.76 3.29
C LYS A 526 -46.06 11.08 2.53
N GLN A 527 -45.06 11.43 1.71
CA GLN A 527 -45.08 12.64 0.89
C GLN A 527 -45.64 12.41 -0.52
N ASP A 528 -46.13 11.21 -0.79
CA ASP A 528 -46.65 10.78 -2.09
C ASP A 528 -45.61 10.81 -3.22
N GLU A 529 -44.31 10.75 -2.86
CA GLU A 529 -43.20 10.69 -3.82
C GLU A 529 -42.88 9.24 -4.22
N LEU A 530 -43.79 8.65 -5.02
CA LEU A 530 -43.79 7.22 -5.33
C LEU A 530 -42.52 6.72 -6.03
N GLU A 531 -41.92 7.51 -6.92
CA GLU A 531 -40.68 7.15 -7.61
C GLU A 531 -39.46 7.10 -6.65
N LYS A 532 -39.38 8.05 -5.72
CA LYS A 532 -38.33 8.05 -4.69
C LYS A 532 -38.53 6.87 -3.75
N ALA A 533 -39.77 6.59 -3.35
CA ALA A 533 -40.07 5.44 -2.50
C ALA A 533 -39.68 4.12 -3.18
N LEU A 534 -40.03 3.98 -4.48
CA LEU A 534 -39.67 2.81 -5.26
C LEU A 534 -38.16 2.57 -5.29
N ARG A 535 -37.36 3.60 -5.63
CA ARG A 535 -35.92 3.52 -5.64
C ARG A 535 -35.37 3.13 -4.25
N ALA A 536 -35.91 3.74 -3.20
CA ALA A 536 -35.45 3.46 -1.84
C ALA A 536 -35.74 2.00 -1.43
N PHE A 537 -36.89 1.44 -1.76
CA PHE A 537 -37.18 0.02 -1.46
C PHE A 537 -36.41 -0.94 -2.36
N GLN A 538 -36.10 -0.56 -3.60
CA GLN A 538 -35.20 -1.33 -4.47
C GLN A 538 -33.80 -1.38 -3.89
N GLU A 539 -33.25 -0.25 -3.43
CA GLU A 539 -31.96 -0.19 -2.74
C GLU A 539 -31.97 -0.97 -1.41
N ALA A 540 -33.10 -1.01 -0.73
CA ALA A 540 -33.29 -1.84 0.46
C ALA A 540 -33.39 -3.34 0.15
N ASN A 541 -33.60 -3.72 -1.11
CA ASN A 541 -33.93 -5.10 -1.55
C ASN A 541 -35.21 -5.65 -0.88
N ASP A 542 -36.18 -4.77 -0.59
CA ASP A 542 -37.49 -5.14 -0.02
C ASP A 542 -38.50 -5.35 -1.14
N LEU A 543 -38.49 -6.55 -1.69
CA LEU A 543 -39.35 -6.94 -2.83
C LEU A 543 -40.84 -6.78 -2.54
N ALA A 544 -41.27 -6.99 -1.32
CA ALA A 544 -42.69 -6.86 -0.96
C ALA A 544 -43.14 -5.39 -1.01
N ARG A 545 -42.33 -4.46 -0.51
CA ARG A 545 -42.65 -3.03 -0.57
C ARG A 545 -42.44 -2.44 -1.96
N VAL A 546 -41.48 -2.94 -2.73
CA VAL A 546 -41.34 -2.60 -4.16
C VAL A 546 -42.59 -2.93 -4.92
N GLU A 547 -43.15 -4.12 -4.71
CA GLU A 547 -44.42 -4.52 -5.37
C GLU A 547 -45.62 -3.65 -4.94
N GLU A 548 -45.69 -3.31 -3.63
CA GLU A 548 -46.73 -2.41 -3.13
C GLU A 548 -46.65 -1.02 -3.78
N VAL A 549 -45.43 -0.48 -3.92
CA VAL A 549 -45.23 0.82 -4.56
C VAL A 549 -45.49 0.77 -6.05
N HIS A 550 -45.05 -0.30 -6.74
CA HIS A 550 -45.42 -0.52 -8.14
C HIS A 550 -46.92 -0.52 -8.37
N GLN A 551 -47.68 -1.19 -7.50
CA GLN A 551 -49.14 -1.17 -7.58
C GLN A 551 -49.72 0.23 -7.37
N LYS A 552 -49.14 1.03 -6.44
CA LYS A 552 -49.54 2.43 -6.24
C LYS A 552 -49.22 3.31 -7.45
N ILE A 553 -48.03 3.16 -8.02
CA ILE A 553 -47.63 3.87 -9.24
C ILE A 553 -48.56 3.51 -10.39
N ARG A 554 -48.79 2.20 -10.60
CA ARG A 554 -49.66 1.69 -11.63
C ARG A 554 -51.10 2.22 -11.52
N LYS A 555 -51.63 2.26 -10.28
CA LYS A 555 -52.93 2.88 -10.02
C LYS A 555 -52.97 4.36 -10.33
N ARG A 556 -51.89 5.10 -10.00
CA ARG A 556 -51.79 6.53 -10.28
C ARG A 556 -51.64 6.82 -11.77
N GLU A 557 -50.85 6.06 -12.48
CA GLU A 557 -50.71 6.14 -13.95
C GLU A 557 -52.03 5.87 -14.64
N LEU A 558 -52.72 4.82 -14.20
CA LEU A 558 -54.06 4.50 -14.67
C LEU A 558 -55.04 5.67 -14.44
N ALA A 559 -55.03 6.25 -13.23
CA ALA A 559 -55.92 7.38 -12.91
C ALA A 559 -55.62 8.60 -13.80
N VAL A 560 -54.35 8.90 -14.09
CA VAL A 560 -53.93 10.00 -14.98
C VAL A 560 -54.40 9.73 -16.43
N GLN A 561 -54.23 8.50 -16.91
CA GLN A 561 -54.68 8.12 -18.26
C GLN A 561 -56.21 8.18 -18.37
N VAL A 562 -56.92 7.70 -17.35
CA VAL A 562 -58.39 7.80 -17.28
C VAL A 562 -58.84 9.27 -17.27
N GLN A 563 -58.19 10.11 -16.47
CA GLN A 563 -58.46 11.55 -16.43
C GLN A 563 -58.22 12.23 -17.79
N ALA A 564 -57.16 11.82 -18.50
CA ALA A 564 -56.89 12.32 -19.85
C ALA A 564 -57.95 11.88 -20.86
N ALA A 565 -58.50 10.70 -20.71
CA ALA A 565 -59.67 10.22 -21.51
C ALA A 565 -60.94 10.97 -21.14
N ASP A 566 -61.25 11.16 -19.85
CA ASP A 566 -62.40 11.94 -19.36
C ASP A 566 -62.38 13.40 -19.89
N ARG A 567 -61.18 13.99 -19.97
CA ARG A 567 -61.02 15.32 -20.55
C ARG A 567 -61.44 15.34 -22.03
N ARG A 568 -61.04 14.33 -22.81
CA ARG A 568 -61.42 14.20 -24.23
C ARG A 568 -62.94 13.94 -24.38
N GLU A 569 -63.52 13.18 -23.45
CA GLU A 569 -65.01 13.05 -23.38
C GLU A 569 -65.65 14.42 -23.16
N SER A 570 -65.14 15.20 -22.21
CA SER A 570 -65.72 16.53 -21.94
C SER A 570 -65.63 17.51 -23.12
N GLU A 571 -64.66 17.30 -23.99
CA GLU A 571 -64.42 18.03 -25.25
C GLU A 571 -65.24 17.45 -26.42
N GLU A 572 -66.08 16.43 -26.13
CA GLU A 572 -66.85 15.68 -27.11
C GLU A 572 -66.03 14.97 -28.24
N ASN A 573 -64.68 14.83 -27.94
CA ASN A 573 -63.80 14.12 -28.85
C ASN A 573 -63.80 12.60 -28.52
N TRP A 574 -64.96 11.97 -28.89
CA TRP A 574 -65.20 10.59 -28.54
C TRP A 574 -64.22 9.61 -29.17
N GLU A 575 -63.81 9.82 -30.43
CA GLU A 575 -62.84 8.94 -31.09
C GLU A 575 -61.49 8.94 -30.34
N ALA A 576 -61.06 10.09 -29.94
CA ALA A 576 -59.81 10.21 -29.18
C ALA A 576 -59.93 9.65 -27.75
N ALA A 577 -61.08 9.79 -27.11
CA ALA A 577 -61.36 9.17 -25.80
C ALA A 577 -61.41 7.64 -25.89
N ILE A 578 -62.08 7.10 -26.88
CA ILE A 578 -62.16 5.65 -27.15
C ILE A 578 -60.74 5.07 -27.34
N ALA A 579 -59.95 5.68 -28.22
CA ALA A 579 -58.58 5.24 -28.47
C ALA A 579 -57.71 5.19 -27.19
N VAL A 580 -57.91 6.14 -26.26
CA VAL A 580 -57.22 6.12 -24.97
C VAL A 580 -57.72 5.01 -24.05
N TYR A 581 -59.07 4.82 -23.97
CA TYR A 581 -59.61 3.71 -23.16
C TYR A 581 -59.22 2.34 -23.71
N GLU A 582 -59.15 2.17 -25.02
CA GLU A 582 -58.66 0.93 -25.65
C GLU A 582 -57.18 0.69 -25.29
N ALA A 583 -56.34 1.73 -25.33
CA ALA A 583 -54.94 1.65 -24.92
C ALA A 583 -54.80 1.30 -23.43
N ILE A 584 -55.62 1.93 -22.57
CA ILE A 584 -55.63 1.63 -21.13
C ILE A 584 -56.04 0.15 -20.91
N ILE A 585 -57.05 -0.36 -21.57
CA ILE A 585 -57.50 -1.75 -21.42
C ILE A 585 -56.46 -2.75 -21.93
N GLN A 586 -55.72 -2.38 -22.96
CA GLN A 586 -54.60 -3.20 -23.43
C GLN A 586 -53.43 -3.24 -22.41
N GLU A 587 -53.16 -2.13 -21.76
CA GLU A 587 -52.09 -2.01 -20.75
C GLU A 587 -52.51 -2.55 -19.37
N TYR A 588 -53.80 -2.38 -19.00
CA TYR A 588 -54.38 -2.77 -17.71
C TYR A 588 -55.62 -3.69 -17.89
N PRO A 589 -55.48 -4.93 -18.40
CA PRO A 589 -56.58 -5.80 -18.79
C PRO A 589 -57.48 -6.25 -17.62
N ASP A 590 -56.95 -6.25 -16.40
CA ASP A 590 -57.66 -6.71 -15.19
C ASP A 590 -58.56 -5.62 -14.56
N GLU A 591 -58.47 -4.39 -15.02
CA GLU A 591 -59.22 -3.26 -14.46
C GLU A 591 -60.58 -3.11 -15.18
N SER A 592 -61.66 -3.17 -14.41
CA SER A 592 -63.03 -3.13 -14.95
C SER A 592 -63.56 -1.71 -15.25
N GLU A 593 -63.00 -0.70 -14.57
CA GLU A 593 -63.45 0.69 -14.72
C GLU A 593 -63.20 1.27 -16.12
N PRO A 594 -62.03 1.12 -16.73
CA PRO A 594 -61.80 1.58 -18.12
C PRO A 594 -62.71 0.91 -19.13
N GLN A 595 -63.00 -0.38 -18.90
CA GLN A 595 -63.94 -1.12 -19.79
C GLN A 595 -65.36 -0.53 -19.77
N ALA A 596 -65.91 -0.26 -18.59
CA ALA A 596 -67.19 0.38 -18.42
C ALA A 596 -67.26 1.79 -19.05
N ARG A 597 -66.16 2.53 -18.95
CA ARG A 597 -66.02 3.87 -19.54
C ARG A 597 -65.87 3.81 -21.06
N LEU A 598 -65.19 2.80 -21.62
CA LEU A 598 -65.10 2.58 -23.04
C LEU A 598 -66.51 2.29 -23.64
N GLU A 599 -67.31 1.39 -22.99
CA GLU A 599 -68.59 1.12 -23.39
C GLU A 599 -69.52 2.38 -23.43
N ARG A 600 -69.39 3.22 -22.40
CA ARG A 600 -70.11 4.50 -22.30
C ARG A 600 -69.65 5.48 -23.39
N ALA A 601 -68.39 5.66 -23.60
CA ALA A 601 -67.81 6.55 -24.61
C ALA A 601 -68.22 6.10 -26.03
N THR A 602 -68.19 4.78 -26.28
CA THR A 602 -68.61 4.20 -27.55
C THR A 602 -70.07 4.45 -27.80
N SER A 603 -70.90 4.32 -26.75
CA SER A 603 -72.34 4.63 -26.86
C SER A 603 -72.54 6.11 -27.17
N GLN A 604 -71.84 7.03 -26.48
CA GLN A 604 -71.98 8.48 -26.72
C GLN A 604 -71.38 8.86 -28.07
N ALA A 605 -70.33 8.27 -28.55
CA ALA A 605 -69.75 8.48 -29.89
C ALA A 605 -70.78 8.13 -30.97
N ARG A 606 -71.48 6.97 -30.80
CA ARG A 606 -72.48 6.53 -31.70
C ARG A 606 -73.69 7.49 -31.73
N MET A 607 -74.09 7.98 -30.53
CA MET A 607 -75.15 8.99 -30.46
C MET A 607 -74.77 10.30 -31.13
N ALA A 608 -73.53 10.76 -30.88
CA ALA A 608 -72.95 11.97 -31.51
C ALA A 608 -72.97 11.82 -33.06
N GLN A 609 -72.49 10.65 -33.53
CA GLN A 609 -72.51 10.35 -34.98
C GLN A 609 -73.93 10.39 -35.56
N LEU A 610 -74.83 9.67 -34.91
CA LEU A 610 -76.22 9.67 -35.37
C LEU A 610 -76.85 11.07 -35.37
N TYR A 611 -76.57 11.85 -34.35
CA TYR A 611 -76.97 13.23 -34.23
C TYR A 611 -76.41 14.11 -35.35
N ASN A 612 -75.10 14.06 -35.61
CA ASN A 612 -74.40 14.80 -36.64
C ASN A 612 -74.88 14.39 -38.06
N GLU A 613 -75.07 13.08 -38.28
CA GLU A 613 -75.66 12.56 -39.53
C GLU A 613 -77.10 13.00 -39.74
N ALA A 614 -77.85 13.12 -38.65
CA ALA A 614 -79.23 13.64 -38.72
C ALA A 614 -79.28 15.14 -39.08
N LEU A 615 -78.32 15.94 -38.45
CA LEU A 615 -78.15 17.34 -38.78
C LEU A 615 -77.73 17.54 -40.25
N GLY A 616 -76.77 16.75 -40.75
CA GLY A 616 -76.40 16.76 -42.17
C GLY A 616 -77.53 16.35 -43.11
N ALA A 617 -78.37 15.42 -42.67
CA ALA A 617 -79.52 15.05 -43.42
C ALA A 617 -80.62 16.16 -43.47
N LEU A 618 -80.76 16.91 -42.37
CA LEU A 618 -81.57 18.14 -42.34
C LEU A 618 -81.10 19.19 -43.31
N GLU A 619 -79.73 19.40 -43.31
CA GLU A 619 -79.06 20.35 -44.21
C GLU A 619 -79.26 19.99 -45.69
N THR A 620 -79.21 18.70 -46.01
CA THR A 620 -79.42 18.24 -47.42
C THR A 620 -80.87 18.06 -47.79
N GLY A 621 -81.81 18.41 -46.90
CA GLY A 621 -83.21 18.33 -47.11
C GLY A 621 -83.87 16.89 -47.08
N ASN A 622 -83.10 15.94 -46.57
CA ASN A 622 -83.54 14.53 -46.42
C ASN A 622 -84.20 14.33 -45.04
N VAL A 623 -85.45 14.89 -44.92
CA VAL A 623 -86.13 14.93 -43.61
C VAL A 623 -86.51 13.54 -43.06
N GLU A 624 -86.75 12.55 -43.89
CA GLU A 624 -87.04 11.19 -43.42
C GLU A 624 -85.91 10.49 -42.78
N VAL A 625 -84.66 10.66 -43.33
CA VAL A 625 -83.41 10.13 -42.73
C VAL A 625 -83.15 10.82 -41.44
N ALA A 626 -83.29 12.15 -41.42
CA ALA A 626 -83.08 12.94 -40.21
C ALA A 626 -84.01 12.54 -39.08
N ARG A 627 -85.29 12.35 -39.39
CA ARG A 627 -86.34 11.90 -38.45
C ARG A 627 -86.01 10.53 -37.85
N SER A 628 -85.58 9.58 -38.67
CA SER A 628 -85.24 8.23 -38.25
C SER A 628 -84.03 8.25 -37.29
N LYS A 629 -82.93 9.02 -37.61
CA LYS A 629 -81.75 9.08 -36.80
C LYS A 629 -81.97 9.87 -35.51
N LEU A 630 -82.68 10.97 -35.49
CA LEU A 630 -83.01 11.74 -34.28
C LEU A 630 -83.93 10.91 -33.34
N ALA A 631 -84.90 10.12 -33.92
CA ALA A 631 -85.68 9.22 -33.11
C ALA A 631 -84.82 8.13 -32.43
N MET A 632 -83.79 7.63 -33.12
CA MET A 632 -82.85 6.68 -32.53
C MET A 632 -82.05 7.29 -31.38
N VAL A 633 -81.57 8.54 -31.54
CA VAL A 633 -80.88 9.26 -30.51
C VAL A 633 -81.76 9.48 -29.29
N ILE A 634 -82.97 9.96 -29.45
CA ILE A 634 -83.90 10.26 -28.35
C ILE A 634 -84.40 8.95 -27.68
N ALA A 635 -84.45 7.84 -28.39
CA ALA A 635 -84.80 6.56 -27.83
C ALA A 635 -83.74 6.01 -26.87
N GLN A 636 -82.45 6.38 -27.09
CA GLN A 636 -81.34 6.04 -26.22
C GLN A 636 -81.22 7.03 -25.10
N GLU A 637 -81.18 8.34 -25.38
CA GLU A 637 -81.08 9.43 -24.42
C GLU A 637 -82.02 10.60 -24.75
N PRO A 638 -83.23 10.67 -24.08
CA PRO A 638 -84.27 11.68 -24.40
C PRO A 638 -83.81 13.16 -24.27
N GLY A 639 -82.79 13.39 -23.49
CA GLY A 639 -82.21 14.74 -23.26
C GLY A 639 -80.96 15.07 -24.09
N TYR A 640 -80.57 14.23 -25.07
CA TYR A 640 -79.38 14.43 -25.84
C TYR A 640 -79.41 15.71 -26.68
N LYS A 641 -78.61 16.71 -26.30
CA LYS A 641 -78.51 18.01 -26.97
C LYS A 641 -79.91 18.56 -27.34
N GLU A 642 -80.05 19.05 -28.53
CA GLU A 642 -81.39 19.54 -29.08
C GLU A 642 -82.13 18.53 -29.97
N ALA A 643 -81.72 17.22 -29.80
CA ALA A 643 -82.28 16.21 -30.66
C ALA A 643 -83.82 16.17 -30.69
N ALA A 644 -84.48 16.37 -29.54
CA ALA A 644 -85.90 16.46 -29.41
C ALA A 644 -86.55 17.67 -30.20
N ARG A 645 -85.80 18.80 -30.12
CA ARG A 645 -86.21 20.02 -30.83
C ARG A 645 -86.09 19.85 -32.35
N TYR A 646 -84.93 19.27 -32.79
CA TYR A 646 -84.77 19.01 -34.23
C TYR A 646 -85.76 17.91 -34.77
N LEU A 647 -86.04 16.89 -33.96
CA LEU A 647 -87.05 15.91 -34.32
C LEU A 647 -88.43 16.53 -34.44
N LEU A 648 -88.82 17.39 -33.49
CA LEU A 648 -90.09 18.13 -33.58
C LEU A 648 -90.16 19.00 -34.83
N GLN A 649 -89.02 19.63 -35.16
CA GLN A 649 -88.91 20.48 -36.33
C GLN A 649 -88.96 19.72 -37.65
N ALA A 650 -88.35 18.52 -37.70
CA ALA A 650 -88.48 17.60 -38.85
C ALA A 650 -89.92 17.02 -39.03
N LEU A 651 -90.65 16.95 -37.91
CA LEU A 651 -92.04 16.50 -37.94
C LEU A 651 -93.07 17.61 -38.36
N THR A 652 -92.80 18.88 -38.14
CA THR A 652 -93.71 20.04 -38.36
C THR A 652 -93.52 20.76 -39.69
N GLY A 653 -92.43 20.43 -40.45
CA GLY A 653 -92.25 20.95 -41.80
C GLY A 653 -91.84 22.43 -41.90
N VAL A 654 -91.27 23.03 -40.83
CA VAL A 654 -90.82 24.42 -40.84
C VAL A 654 -89.40 24.49 -41.43
N ASN A 655 -89.20 25.43 -42.35
CA ASN A 655 -88.12 25.70 -43.26
C ASN A 655 -86.69 25.43 -42.73
N ALA A 656 -86.13 24.35 -43.27
CA ALA A 656 -84.76 23.90 -42.86
C ALA A 656 -83.62 24.87 -43.23
N VAL A 657 -83.89 25.84 -44.15
CA VAL A 657 -82.88 26.77 -44.67
C VAL A 657 -82.53 27.90 -43.68
N GLU A 658 -83.51 28.47 -42.97
CA GLU A 658 -83.28 29.54 -41.98
C GLU A 658 -82.61 29.02 -40.72
N LEU A 659 -82.90 27.79 -40.34
CA LEU A 659 -82.30 27.13 -39.19
C LEU A 659 -80.81 26.84 -39.40
N ARG A 660 -80.48 26.48 -40.64
CA ARG A 660 -79.08 26.24 -41.02
C ARG A 660 -78.19 27.50 -40.86
N GLN A 661 -78.68 28.67 -41.28
CA GLN A 661 -77.97 29.91 -41.16
C GLN A 661 -77.78 30.36 -39.70
N GLN A 662 -78.77 30.11 -38.87
CA GLN A 662 -78.62 30.41 -37.41
C GLN A 662 -77.65 29.44 -36.70
N LEU A 663 -77.73 28.19 -37.08
CA LEU A 663 -76.84 27.17 -36.51
C LEU A 663 -75.39 27.37 -36.89
N ILE A 664 -75.08 27.71 -38.11
CA ILE A 664 -73.71 28.04 -38.57
C ILE A 664 -73.22 29.23 -37.80
N LYS A 665 -73.99 30.23 -37.57
CA LYS A 665 -73.61 31.46 -36.86
C LYS A 665 -73.36 31.17 -35.35
N GLU A 666 -74.23 30.40 -34.72
CA GLU A 666 -74.05 29.97 -33.31
C GLU A 666 -72.83 29.04 -33.13
N HIS A 667 -72.51 28.19 -34.10
CA HIS A 667 -71.38 27.30 -34.10
C HIS A 667 -70.05 28.06 -34.27
N GLU A 668 -70.00 29.03 -35.14
CA GLU A 668 -68.83 29.92 -35.34
C GLU A 668 -68.58 30.82 -34.11
N GLU A 669 -69.66 31.35 -33.49
CA GLU A 669 -69.60 32.12 -32.27
C GLU A 669 -69.10 31.28 -31.07
N ASN A 670 -69.54 30.03 -30.98
CA ASN A 670 -69.05 29.07 -29.95
C ASN A 670 -67.58 28.66 -30.18
N LEU A 671 -67.16 28.44 -31.43
CA LEU A 671 -65.75 28.15 -31.77
C LEU A 671 -64.83 29.32 -31.45
N ALA A 672 -65.25 30.54 -31.73
CA ALA A 672 -64.53 31.73 -31.41
C ALA A 672 -64.39 31.96 -29.87
N ALA A 673 -65.49 31.69 -29.14
CA ALA A 673 -65.48 31.74 -27.68
C ALA A 673 -64.53 30.66 -27.04
N ARG A 674 -64.54 29.45 -27.63
CA ARG A 674 -63.60 28.36 -27.18
C ARG A 674 -62.16 28.73 -27.45
N GLY A 675 -61.79 29.28 -28.58
CA GLY A 675 -60.43 29.75 -28.88
C GLY A 675 -59.94 30.86 -27.95
N GLN A 676 -60.87 31.76 -27.51
CA GLN A 676 -60.57 32.77 -26.50
C GLN A 676 -60.34 32.16 -25.10
N ILE A 677 -61.11 31.15 -24.72
CA ILE A 677 -60.93 30.42 -23.46
C ILE A 677 -59.60 29.68 -23.44
N GLU A 678 -59.24 28.99 -24.52
CA GLU A 678 -57.93 28.32 -24.63
C GLU A 678 -56.75 29.30 -24.55
N SER A 679 -56.86 30.44 -25.20
CA SER A 679 -55.78 31.47 -25.13
C SER A 679 -55.67 32.10 -23.73
N LEU A 680 -56.80 32.25 -23.02
CA LEU A 680 -56.80 32.73 -21.63
C LEU A 680 -56.25 31.67 -20.65
N GLN A 681 -56.57 30.38 -20.91
CA GLN A 681 -56.02 29.29 -20.11
C GLN A 681 -54.53 29.13 -20.31
N ALA A 682 -54.03 29.24 -21.55
CA ALA A 682 -52.58 29.25 -21.82
C ALA A 682 -51.86 30.42 -21.13
N SER A 683 -52.46 31.63 -21.19
CA SER A 683 -51.90 32.82 -20.51
C SER A 683 -51.96 32.68 -18.99
N LEU A 684 -52.99 32.03 -18.46
CA LEU A 684 -53.09 31.77 -17.02
C LEU A 684 -52.02 30.76 -16.57
N ALA A 685 -51.79 29.72 -17.36
CA ALA A 685 -50.77 28.71 -17.07
C ALA A 685 -49.35 29.33 -17.12
N GLU A 686 -49.10 30.21 -18.07
CA GLU A 686 -47.83 30.93 -18.13
C GLU A 686 -47.66 31.93 -16.97
N ALA A 687 -48.72 32.57 -16.53
CA ALA A 687 -48.72 33.46 -15.37
C ALA A 687 -48.51 32.64 -14.07
N GLN A 688 -49.12 31.48 -13.95
CA GLN A 688 -48.94 30.60 -12.82
C GLN A 688 -47.49 30.05 -12.75
N LYS A 689 -46.90 29.70 -13.90
CA LYS A 689 -45.51 29.29 -13.97
C LYS A 689 -44.57 30.39 -13.55
N LYS A 690 -44.84 31.64 -13.98
CA LYS A 690 -44.08 32.83 -13.57
C LYS A 690 -44.26 33.20 -12.11
N CYS A 691 -45.43 32.98 -11.53
CA CYS A 691 -45.64 33.10 -10.08
C CYS A 691 -44.86 32.08 -9.31
N GLN A 692 -44.85 30.84 -9.75
CA GLN A 692 -44.04 29.80 -9.11
C GLN A 692 -42.56 30.08 -9.19
N GLU A 693 -42.06 30.53 -10.34
CA GLU A 693 -40.67 30.95 -10.52
C GLU A 693 -40.30 32.16 -9.60
N LEU A 694 -41.26 33.04 -9.34
CA LEU A 694 -41.09 34.19 -8.41
C LEU A 694 -41.19 33.75 -6.96
N GLU A 695 -42.03 32.80 -6.61
CA GLU A 695 -42.11 32.21 -5.27
C GLU A 695 -40.84 31.44 -4.91
N ASP A 696 -40.29 30.69 -5.86
CA ASP A 696 -38.99 30.02 -5.70
C ASP A 696 -37.83 31.01 -5.56
N GLN A 697 -37.88 32.17 -6.27
CA GLN A 697 -36.92 33.25 -6.09
C GLN A 697 -37.09 33.97 -4.76
N ILE A 698 -38.30 34.12 -4.24
CA ILE A 698 -38.57 34.72 -2.91
C ILE A 698 -38.18 33.76 -1.79
N ALA A 699 -38.40 32.45 -1.96
CA ALA A 699 -37.95 31.43 -1.02
C ALA A 699 -36.43 31.40 -0.91
N ALA A 700 -35.70 31.65 -2.02
CA ALA A 700 -34.25 31.77 -2.04
C ALA A 700 -33.73 33.06 -1.38
N LEU A 701 -34.62 34.03 -1.07
CA LEU A 701 -34.29 35.33 -0.46
C LEU A 701 -34.62 35.45 1.02
N GLN A 702 -34.96 34.36 1.70
CA GLN A 702 -35.13 34.41 3.17
C GLN A 702 -33.79 34.69 3.84
N PRO A 703 -33.73 35.66 4.76
CA PRO A 703 -32.49 36.02 5.42
C PRO A 703 -31.97 34.88 6.29
N VAL A 704 -30.81 34.38 5.90
CA VAL A 704 -30.03 33.52 6.80
C VAL A 704 -29.66 34.36 8.02
N GLU A 705 -30.05 33.91 9.19
CA GLU A 705 -29.64 34.50 10.45
C GLU A 705 -28.12 34.68 10.46
N ALA A 706 -27.67 35.88 10.73
CA ALA A 706 -26.26 36.22 10.81
C ALA A 706 -25.61 35.33 11.88
N GLY A 707 -24.77 34.40 11.44
CA GLY A 707 -23.95 33.56 12.31
C GLY A 707 -23.03 34.43 13.18
N PRO A 708 -22.54 33.89 14.28
CA PRO A 708 -21.72 34.63 15.21
C PRO A 708 -20.47 35.22 14.51
N PRO A 709 -20.00 36.41 14.93
CA PRO A 709 -18.88 37.08 14.32
C PRO A 709 -17.63 36.16 14.34
N LEU A 710 -16.96 36.07 13.20
CA LEU A 710 -15.73 35.28 13.02
C LEU A 710 -14.77 35.49 14.21
N PRO A 711 -14.29 34.41 14.82
CA PRO A 711 -13.39 34.48 15.97
C PRO A 711 -12.07 35.18 15.59
N PHE A 712 -11.54 35.94 16.54
CA PHE A 712 -10.36 36.80 16.41
C PHE A 712 -9.15 36.06 15.78
N TRP A 713 -8.94 34.77 16.11
CA TRP A 713 -7.86 33.96 15.60
C TRP A 713 -7.96 33.68 14.08
N LEU A 714 -9.19 33.60 13.55
CA LEU A 714 -9.39 33.38 12.11
C LEU A 714 -9.07 34.67 11.30
N LYS A 715 -9.36 35.84 11.87
CA LYS A 715 -8.93 37.12 11.31
C LYS A 715 -7.41 37.27 11.38
N LEU A 716 -6.80 36.78 12.44
CA LEU A 716 -5.34 36.77 12.61
C LEU A 716 -4.67 35.78 11.65
N ALA A 717 -5.25 34.59 11.45
CA ALA A 717 -4.75 33.59 10.50
C ALA A 717 -4.80 34.12 9.03
N LEU A 718 -5.87 34.81 8.65
CA LEU A 718 -5.99 35.44 7.34
C LEU A 718 -4.96 36.56 7.13
N LEU A 719 -4.63 37.29 8.18
CA LEU A 719 -3.60 38.32 8.15
C LEU A 719 -2.19 37.71 8.02
N ILE A 720 -1.93 36.59 8.70
CA ILE A 720 -0.66 35.83 8.63
C ILE A 720 -0.48 35.20 7.24
N VAL A 721 -1.52 34.62 6.68
CA VAL A 721 -1.48 34.06 5.31
C VAL A 721 -1.22 35.17 4.28
N GLY A 722 -1.81 36.34 4.43
CA GLY A 722 -1.55 37.51 3.59
C GLY A 722 -0.11 38.01 3.67
N LEU A 723 0.48 37.98 4.87
CA LEU A 723 1.88 38.36 5.10
C LEU A 723 2.86 37.31 4.53
N LEU A 724 2.54 36.01 4.67
CA LEU A 724 3.38 34.93 4.13
C LEU A 724 3.36 34.88 2.60
N THR A 725 2.21 35.14 1.98
CA THR A 725 2.13 35.23 0.51
C THR A 725 2.86 36.47 -0.03
N GLY A 726 2.80 37.61 0.67
CA GLY A 726 3.60 38.78 0.36
C GLY A 726 5.11 38.52 0.44
N ALA A 727 5.57 37.81 1.47
CA ALA A 727 6.96 37.44 1.63
C ALA A 727 7.44 36.44 0.56
N ALA A 728 6.62 35.47 0.18
CA ALA A 728 6.94 34.51 -0.87
C ALA A 728 7.09 35.17 -2.24
N VAL A 729 6.19 36.09 -2.58
CA VAL A 729 6.28 36.89 -3.81
C VAL A 729 7.56 37.75 -3.83
N TYR A 730 7.92 38.33 -2.70
CA TYR A 730 9.15 39.10 -2.54
C TYR A 730 10.41 38.26 -2.77
N ILE A 731 10.46 37.06 -2.21
CA ILE A 731 11.58 36.15 -2.38
C ILE A 731 11.74 35.75 -3.87
N ILE A 732 10.65 35.45 -4.55
CA ILE A 732 10.68 35.09 -5.98
C ILE A 732 11.21 36.26 -6.81
N PHE A 733 10.72 37.48 -6.56
CA PHE A 733 11.23 38.66 -7.27
C PHE A 733 12.71 38.95 -7.00
N PHE A 734 13.18 38.75 -5.76
CA PHE A 734 14.57 38.88 -5.41
C PHE A 734 15.47 37.89 -6.17
N TYR A 735 15.07 36.61 -6.24
CA TYR A 735 15.83 35.62 -7.01
C TYR A 735 15.81 35.87 -8.52
N VAL A 736 14.69 36.27 -9.07
CA VAL A 736 14.60 36.65 -10.51
C VAL A 736 15.53 37.81 -10.79
N TRP A 737 15.56 38.85 -9.94
CA TRP A 737 16.45 40.00 -10.07
C TRP A 737 17.94 39.61 -9.91
N LEU A 738 18.26 38.72 -8.97
CA LEU A 738 19.61 38.20 -8.78
C LEU A 738 20.11 37.46 -10.04
N ILE A 739 19.26 36.62 -10.60
CA ILE A 739 19.54 35.89 -11.84
C ILE A 739 19.76 36.87 -13.00
N LEU A 740 18.94 37.91 -13.11
CA LEU A 740 19.04 38.92 -14.14
C LEU A 740 20.32 39.74 -13.99
N ALA A 741 20.71 40.10 -12.77
CA ALA A 741 21.95 40.80 -12.45
C ALA A 741 23.19 39.95 -12.80
N VAL A 742 23.21 38.67 -12.44
CA VAL A 742 24.29 37.71 -12.79
C VAL A 742 24.33 37.52 -14.31
N PHE A 743 23.20 37.45 -14.98
CA PHE A 743 23.11 37.30 -16.43
C PHE A 743 23.66 38.53 -17.16
N LEU A 744 23.32 39.74 -16.69
CA LEU A 744 23.85 41.00 -17.25
C LEU A 744 25.35 41.14 -17.05
N VAL A 745 25.86 40.80 -15.85
CA VAL A 745 27.33 40.82 -15.57
C VAL A 745 28.06 39.82 -16.47
N THR A 746 27.44 38.65 -16.73
CA THR A 746 28.07 37.59 -17.54
C THR A 746 28.06 37.96 -19.04
N ILE A 747 27.02 38.62 -19.55
CA ILE A 747 26.92 38.96 -20.97
C ILE A 747 27.76 40.21 -21.31
N PHE A 748 27.76 41.23 -20.46
CA PHE A 748 28.45 42.48 -20.74
C PHE A 748 29.90 42.54 -20.27
N LYS A 749 30.43 41.42 -19.69
CA LYS A 749 31.82 41.29 -19.22
C LYS A 749 32.30 42.51 -18.42
N ILE A 750 31.45 43.06 -17.54
CA ILE A 750 31.81 44.18 -16.70
C ILE A 750 32.82 43.74 -15.65
N PRO A 751 34.02 44.36 -15.58
CA PRO A 751 35.01 43.96 -14.61
C PRO A 751 34.54 44.22 -13.17
N THR A 752 34.73 43.28 -12.31
CA THR A 752 34.29 43.30 -10.90
C THR A 752 35.01 44.27 -10.01
N SER A 753 35.92 45.15 -10.60
CA SER A 753 36.71 46.12 -9.89
C SER A 753 36.09 47.50 -9.73
N ASP A 754 34.94 47.82 -10.38
CA ASP A 754 34.31 49.13 -10.26
C ASP A 754 33.31 49.19 -9.11
N LEU A 755 33.63 50.03 -8.15
CA LEU A 755 32.95 50.27 -6.86
C LEU A 755 31.53 50.83 -6.98
N THR A 756 30.93 50.86 -8.16
CA THR A 756 29.56 51.37 -8.43
C THR A 756 28.47 50.29 -8.18
N MET A 757 28.78 49.02 -8.08
CA MET A 757 27.84 47.94 -7.83
C MET A 757 27.09 48.01 -6.47
N PRO A 758 27.74 48.41 -5.33
CA PRO A 758 27.02 48.55 -4.07
C PRO A 758 25.93 49.64 -4.11
N VAL A 759 26.18 50.72 -4.86
CA VAL A 759 25.27 51.88 -4.95
C VAL A 759 24.03 51.51 -5.77
N PHE A 760 24.21 50.77 -6.87
CA PHE A 760 23.07 50.29 -7.67
C PHE A 760 22.24 49.22 -6.91
N ALA A 761 22.90 48.38 -6.11
CA ALA A 761 22.20 47.41 -5.26
C ALA A 761 21.39 48.09 -4.17
N ILE A 762 21.97 49.13 -3.52
CA ILE A 762 21.30 49.90 -2.45
C ILE A 762 20.19 50.78 -2.99
N VAL A 763 20.40 51.49 -4.11
CA VAL A 763 19.36 52.33 -4.74
C VAL A 763 18.24 51.50 -5.35
N GLY A 764 18.57 50.31 -5.91
CA GLY A 764 17.57 49.33 -6.32
C GLY A 764 16.77 48.80 -5.12
N TRP A 765 17.45 48.55 -4.02
CA TRP A 765 16.83 48.07 -2.77
C TRP A 765 15.86 49.09 -2.18
N VAL A 766 16.28 50.36 -2.03
CA VAL A 766 15.46 51.40 -1.41
C VAL A 766 14.35 51.88 -2.32
N GLY A 767 14.59 51.95 -3.66
CA GLY A 767 13.58 52.38 -4.64
C GLY A 767 12.46 51.37 -4.87
N TRP A 768 12.70 50.07 -4.59
CA TRP A 768 11.71 49.02 -4.84
C TRP A 768 11.04 48.50 -3.56
N ILE A 769 11.65 48.65 -2.39
CA ILE A 769 11.05 48.23 -1.10
C ILE A 769 9.71 48.95 -0.84
N PHE A 770 9.61 50.27 -1.07
CA PHE A 770 8.43 51.03 -0.75
C PHE A 770 7.22 50.76 -1.70
N PRO A 771 7.37 50.68 -3.03
CA PRO A 771 6.26 50.30 -3.91
C PRO A 771 5.86 48.86 -3.81
N ALA A 772 6.80 47.90 -3.58
CA ALA A 772 6.52 46.49 -3.44
C ALA A 772 5.77 46.19 -2.13
N PHE A 773 6.16 46.86 -1.03
CA PHE A 773 5.45 46.77 0.24
C PHE A 773 4.04 47.39 0.15
N ARG A 774 3.89 48.48 -0.58
CA ARG A 774 2.59 49.12 -0.81
C ARG A 774 1.70 48.31 -1.74
N ALA A 775 2.27 47.68 -2.77
CA ALA A 775 1.55 46.74 -3.64
C ALA A 775 1.17 45.47 -2.93
N GLY A 776 2.06 44.91 -2.09
CA GLY A 776 1.79 43.74 -1.24
C GLY A 776 0.69 44.02 -0.20
N ALA A 777 0.75 45.19 0.46
CA ALA A 777 -0.28 45.62 1.39
C ALA A 777 -1.63 45.88 0.71
N GLN A 778 -1.63 46.46 -0.50
CA GLN A 778 -2.85 46.65 -1.29
C GLN A 778 -3.41 45.34 -1.84
N MET A 779 -2.56 44.36 -2.21
CA MET A 779 -3.00 43.03 -2.60
C MET A 779 -3.54 42.24 -1.39
N ALA A 780 -2.89 42.31 -0.24
CA ALA A 780 -3.40 41.71 0.99
C ALA A 780 -4.74 42.32 1.41
N GLN A 781 -4.90 43.61 1.26
CA GLN A 781 -6.16 44.30 1.53
C GLN A 781 -7.25 43.97 0.48
N LYS A 782 -6.89 43.81 -0.79
CA LYS A 782 -7.82 43.39 -1.87
C LYS A 782 -8.21 41.90 -1.72
N THR A 783 -7.27 41.02 -1.35
CA THR A 783 -7.56 39.61 -1.08
C THR A 783 -8.38 39.43 0.16
N SER A 784 -8.11 40.18 1.23
CA SER A 784 -8.95 40.23 2.42
C SER A 784 -10.36 40.72 2.13
N THR A 785 -10.49 41.81 1.33
CA THR A 785 -11.80 42.34 0.92
C THR A 785 -12.52 41.41 -0.08
N TRP A 786 -11.79 40.76 -0.96
CA TRP A 786 -12.34 39.79 -1.90
C TRP A 786 -12.78 38.52 -1.17
N MET A 787 -11.99 38.05 -0.22
CA MET A 787 -12.29 36.86 0.59
C MET A 787 -13.45 37.13 1.56
N SER A 788 -13.52 38.33 2.13
CA SER A 788 -14.66 38.76 2.95
C SER A 788 -15.95 38.83 2.10
N LYS A 789 -15.87 39.37 0.90
CA LYS A 789 -17.00 39.39 -0.06
C LYS A 789 -17.32 38.02 -0.65
N PHE A 790 -16.32 37.10 -0.75
CA PHE A 790 -16.55 35.75 -1.20
C PHE A 790 -17.21 34.91 -0.10
N ILE A 791 -16.82 35.13 1.15
CA ILE A 791 -17.45 34.49 2.31
C ILE A 791 -18.87 35.08 2.51
N GLU A 792 -19.04 36.40 2.39
CA GLU A 792 -20.36 37.02 2.40
C GLU A 792 -21.26 36.50 1.28
N ARG A 793 -20.76 36.37 0.05
CA ARG A 793 -21.54 35.79 -1.07
C ARG A 793 -21.85 34.28 -0.89
N ARG A 794 -21.02 33.53 -0.18
CA ARG A 794 -21.35 32.15 0.16
C ARG A 794 -22.33 32.06 1.33
N HIS A 795 -22.34 33.04 2.21
CA HIS A 795 -23.40 33.16 3.24
C HIS A 795 -24.71 33.71 2.68
N GLU A 796 -24.65 34.42 1.54
CA GLU A 796 -25.86 34.84 0.81
C GLU A 796 -26.40 33.79 -0.16
N GLN A 797 -25.66 32.67 -0.39
CA GLN A 797 -26.04 31.55 -1.25
C GLN A 797 -26.27 30.24 -0.48
N ALA A 798 -26.09 30.22 0.83
CA ALA A 798 -26.48 29.13 1.75
C ALA A 798 -27.68 29.59 2.59
#